data_3721f3ac5c3035a4d4119e42f2fc2ab4
#
_entry.id   3721f3ac5c3035a4d4119e42f2fc2ab4
#
_cell.length_a   1.000
_cell.length_b   1.000
_cell.length_c   1.000
_cell.angle_alpha   90.00
_cell.angle_beta   90.00
_cell.angle_gamma   90.00
#
_symmetry.space_group_name_H-M   'P 1'
#
loop_
_entity.id
_entity.type
_entity.pdbx_description
1 polymer ?
#
loop_
_entity_poly.entity_id
_entity_poly.type
_entity_poly.pdbx_seq_one_letter_code
_entity_poly.pdbx_strand_id
1 'polypeptide(L)'
;MTMEEDQNPYQWAEVDESDLEIWDHHLRDFVPSDSFDAHAHLWRIKDLGTPTPALAAAGPEVVTRSVYDERLSLWMPDRCPTGGLFFPFPTRALDVDEANRHLAEEIGKDPESLGLMIVTPRQDPEKVEARIEADGFVGFKVYHLFADREDTLFSSPEEYIPEWAWELAESQGLSIMLHMVLPRALAEQVNQRYIRDRCERYPNARLILAHAARGFCGRHTVEGIGSLRGLENVYFDTSATCEPEAFEAILKVFGPTRLFFGADFCVTEMRSRCINLADGFLWLDEIRADYRRSHFAKPTLLGIESLLALKQACLNRNLDQGDVEEIFCLGARRMLGIPLPREVPDVQQVYREARKLMPGGTQLLSKRPEMFAPDQWPAYYREARGCEVIDIEGRRFIDMSLNGILSTILGFSDPDVNAAVMRRVELGSMSTLQTADEVELARLLLGIHSWSDQARFTRAGGESMAVAVRIARAFTGRDKIVLCGYHGWHDWYLAANLGKDGEDALGGHLLPGLDPAGVPSGLAGDTLTFRYNRLDQLDEILAGHPGEIAAIVMEPTRFVGPEPGFLEGIRERCDRVGARLVFDEISIGWRLNLGGAHLRFGVEPDLAVFAKALGNGFPIGAILGNRETMEAAQGSFISSTFWTEGIGPAAALACVRKMQQNDVPGHLRGIGERVEQGWRELAKKHDIRILTPGRPEMALLAFEHPESAALTTLMTVEMLKRGFLAGGGFNPTFSHEPRHVASYLEALDEVFAILASALRDEDIEGRIGGPVKHTGFARLT
;
A
#
# COMPACT_ATOMS: atom_id res chain seq x y z
N MET A 1 1.59 -50.70 -32.26
CA MET A 1 0.19 -50.49 -31.93
C MET A 1 -0.26 -49.29 -32.76
N THR A 2 -1.06 -49.55 -33.78
CA THR A 2 -1.64 -48.54 -34.66
C THR A 2 -2.52 -47.63 -33.81
N MET A 3 -2.23 -46.36 -33.76
CA MET A 3 -3.12 -45.35 -33.16
C MET A 3 -4.35 -45.28 -34.08
N GLU A 4 -5.53 -45.47 -33.50
CA GLU A 4 -6.77 -45.15 -34.16
C GLU A 4 -6.83 -43.66 -34.40
N GLU A 5 -6.94 -43.27 -35.67
CA GLU A 5 -6.85 -41.89 -36.21
C GLU A 5 -8.12 -41.02 -35.92
N ASP A 6 -9.01 -41.39 -35.00
CA ASP A 6 -10.36 -40.80 -34.94
C ASP A 6 -10.74 -40.10 -33.62
N GLN A 7 -9.79 -39.78 -32.71
CA GLN A 7 -10.13 -38.93 -31.55
C GLN A 7 -9.40 -37.59 -31.62
N ASN A 8 -10.16 -36.53 -31.92
CA ASN A 8 -9.67 -35.15 -31.76
C ASN A 8 -9.33 -34.90 -30.29
N PRO A 9 -8.06 -34.61 -29.95
CA PRO A 9 -7.63 -34.46 -28.57
C PRO A 9 -8.24 -33.27 -27.86
N TYR A 10 -8.89 -32.38 -28.54
CA TYR A 10 -9.38 -31.10 -28.05
C TYR A 10 -10.92 -31.03 -28.09
N GLN A 11 -11.63 -32.10 -27.74
CA GLN A 11 -13.09 -32.02 -27.61
C GLN A 11 -13.45 -31.17 -26.39
N TRP A 12 -14.49 -30.35 -26.54
CA TRP A 12 -15.15 -29.73 -25.38
C TRP A 12 -15.76 -30.82 -24.53
N ALA A 13 -15.35 -30.88 -23.29
CA ALA A 13 -15.75 -31.98 -22.41
C ALA A 13 -17.24 -31.87 -22.03
N GLU A 14 -17.87 -33.02 -21.88
CA GLU A 14 -19.15 -33.10 -21.20
C GLU A 14 -18.89 -32.95 -19.68
N VAL A 15 -19.67 -32.10 -19.03
CA VAL A 15 -19.65 -31.96 -17.57
C VAL A 15 -20.30 -33.20 -16.96
N ASP A 16 -19.62 -33.87 -16.06
CA ASP A 16 -20.12 -35.10 -15.42
C ASP A 16 -20.41 -34.88 -13.91
N GLU A 17 -20.99 -35.93 -13.30
CA GLU A 17 -21.40 -35.89 -11.89
C GLU A 17 -20.23 -35.55 -10.96
N SER A 18 -19.00 -36.02 -11.25
CA SER A 18 -17.84 -35.74 -10.40
C SER A 18 -17.34 -34.31 -10.49
N ASP A 19 -17.53 -33.63 -11.64
CA ASP A 19 -17.23 -32.22 -11.77
C ASP A 19 -18.15 -31.37 -10.87
N LEU A 20 -19.46 -31.76 -10.87
CA LEU A 20 -20.46 -31.08 -10.04
C LEU A 20 -20.28 -31.38 -8.55
N GLU A 21 -19.84 -32.60 -8.19
CA GLU A 21 -19.47 -32.91 -6.79
C GLU A 21 -18.30 -32.04 -6.31
N ILE A 22 -17.26 -31.84 -7.13
CA ILE A 22 -16.14 -30.97 -6.79
C ILE A 22 -16.64 -29.53 -6.67
N TRP A 23 -17.48 -29.09 -7.59
CA TRP A 23 -18.08 -27.76 -7.52
C TRP A 23 -18.84 -27.56 -6.21
N ASP A 24 -19.76 -28.43 -5.87
CA ASP A 24 -20.62 -28.34 -4.70
C ASP A 24 -19.86 -28.40 -3.38
N HIS A 25 -18.86 -29.30 -3.28
CA HIS A 25 -18.10 -29.46 -2.04
C HIS A 25 -16.95 -28.47 -1.84
N HIS A 26 -16.40 -27.96 -2.95
CA HIS A 26 -15.17 -27.20 -2.85
C HIS A 26 -15.25 -25.77 -3.39
N LEU A 27 -16.11 -25.46 -4.35
CA LEU A 27 -16.06 -24.18 -5.07
C LEU A 27 -17.29 -23.30 -4.89
N ARG A 28 -18.50 -23.85 -4.72
CA ARG A 28 -19.74 -23.08 -4.64
C ARG A 28 -19.71 -21.99 -3.58
N ASP A 29 -19.20 -22.27 -2.37
CA ASP A 29 -19.11 -21.29 -1.28
C ASP A 29 -17.90 -20.36 -1.39
N PHE A 30 -16.93 -20.70 -2.24
CA PHE A 30 -15.77 -19.89 -2.52
C PHE A 30 -16.03 -18.84 -3.58
N VAL A 31 -16.72 -19.21 -4.68
CA VAL A 31 -17.02 -18.30 -5.79
C VAL A 31 -18.17 -17.37 -5.41
N PRO A 32 -18.02 -16.04 -5.44
CA PRO A 32 -19.09 -15.09 -5.16
C PRO A 32 -20.28 -15.22 -6.12
N SER A 33 -21.46 -14.75 -5.68
CA SER A 33 -22.67 -14.71 -6.54
C SER A 33 -22.52 -13.76 -7.72
N ASP A 34 -21.77 -12.68 -7.52
CA ASP A 34 -21.46 -11.71 -8.55
C ASP A 34 -20.02 -11.90 -9.00
N SER A 35 -19.82 -12.28 -10.25
CA SER A 35 -18.50 -12.43 -10.84
C SER A 35 -18.41 -11.74 -12.19
N PHE A 36 -17.22 -11.31 -12.57
CA PHE A 36 -16.86 -10.65 -13.81
C PHE A 36 -15.67 -11.39 -14.42
N ASP A 37 -15.84 -11.95 -15.60
CA ASP A 37 -14.79 -12.69 -16.29
C ASP A 37 -13.85 -11.72 -17.03
N ALA A 38 -12.61 -11.60 -16.61
CA ALA A 38 -11.63 -10.71 -17.25
C ALA A 38 -10.95 -11.34 -18.47
N HIS A 39 -11.27 -12.60 -18.86
CA HIS A 39 -10.57 -13.30 -19.93
C HIS A 39 -11.44 -14.36 -20.61
N ALA A 40 -12.15 -14.00 -21.69
CA ALA A 40 -12.93 -14.96 -22.47
C ALA A 40 -12.91 -14.67 -23.97
N HIS A 41 -13.04 -15.70 -24.79
CA HIS A 41 -13.00 -15.61 -26.24
C HIS A 41 -14.38 -15.78 -26.88
N LEU A 42 -14.70 -14.94 -27.87
CA LEU A 42 -15.84 -15.08 -28.76
C LEU A 42 -15.35 -15.12 -30.21
N TRP A 43 -15.95 -15.97 -31.07
CA TRP A 43 -15.47 -16.12 -32.44
C TRP A 43 -16.51 -16.72 -33.39
N ARG A 44 -16.22 -16.63 -34.70
CA ARG A 44 -16.84 -17.41 -35.77
C ARG A 44 -15.74 -18.20 -36.46
N ILE A 45 -15.93 -19.49 -36.72
CA ILE A 45 -14.92 -20.36 -37.33
C ILE A 45 -14.45 -19.77 -38.71
N LYS A 46 -15.36 -19.20 -39.48
CA LYS A 46 -15.05 -18.61 -40.79
C LYS A 46 -14.01 -17.48 -40.70
N ASP A 47 -13.89 -16.80 -39.58
CA ASP A 47 -12.97 -15.66 -39.39
C ASP A 47 -11.58 -16.12 -38.89
N LEU A 48 -11.45 -17.37 -38.39
CA LEU A 48 -10.19 -17.89 -37.83
C LEU A 48 -9.13 -18.26 -38.83
N GLY A 49 -9.52 -18.37 -40.11
CA GLY A 49 -8.61 -18.78 -41.20
C GLY A 49 -8.31 -20.29 -41.21
N THR A 50 -7.33 -20.69 -42.04
CA THR A 50 -6.97 -22.11 -42.20
C THR A 50 -5.49 -22.33 -41.92
N PRO A 51 -5.10 -23.36 -41.16
CA PRO A 51 -5.98 -24.37 -40.50
C PRO A 51 -6.71 -23.77 -39.29
N THR A 52 -7.96 -24.17 -39.10
CA THR A 52 -8.73 -23.84 -37.88
C THR A 52 -8.13 -24.56 -36.68
N PRO A 53 -7.92 -23.88 -35.54
CA PRO A 53 -7.44 -24.50 -34.35
C PRO A 53 -8.35 -25.65 -33.89
N ALA A 54 -7.76 -26.77 -33.51
CA ALA A 54 -8.53 -27.99 -33.15
C ALA A 54 -9.53 -27.75 -32.05
N LEU A 55 -9.18 -26.95 -31.05
CA LEU A 55 -10.06 -26.59 -29.93
C LEU A 55 -11.30 -25.79 -30.39
N ALA A 56 -11.11 -24.82 -31.30
CA ALA A 56 -12.21 -24.05 -31.85
C ALA A 56 -13.09 -24.92 -32.79
N ALA A 57 -12.47 -25.80 -33.56
CA ALA A 57 -13.16 -26.73 -34.48
C ALA A 57 -13.99 -27.80 -33.73
N ALA A 58 -13.68 -28.06 -32.47
CA ALA A 58 -14.42 -29.00 -31.63
C ALA A 58 -15.72 -28.41 -31.07
N GLY A 59 -15.88 -27.11 -31.10
CA GLY A 59 -17.05 -26.38 -30.59
C GLY A 59 -18.02 -25.94 -31.69
N PRO A 60 -19.00 -25.08 -31.35
CA PRO A 60 -19.94 -24.48 -32.31
C PRO A 60 -19.25 -23.63 -33.38
N GLU A 61 -19.82 -23.53 -34.56
CA GLU A 61 -19.31 -22.69 -35.65
C GLU A 61 -19.26 -21.19 -35.28
N VAL A 62 -20.17 -20.76 -34.39
CA VAL A 62 -20.27 -19.38 -33.88
C VAL A 62 -20.37 -19.43 -32.38
N VAL A 63 -19.41 -18.84 -31.72
CA VAL A 63 -19.39 -18.67 -30.26
C VAL A 63 -19.76 -17.23 -29.93
N THR A 64 -20.97 -17.09 -29.40
CA THR A 64 -21.59 -15.84 -28.93
C THR A 64 -21.52 -15.75 -27.43
N ARG A 65 -21.90 -14.60 -26.86
CA ARG A 65 -22.08 -14.45 -25.42
C ARG A 65 -23.04 -15.50 -24.83
N SER A 66 -24.14 -15.81 -25.53
CA SER A 66 -25.10 -16.82 -25.03
C SER A 66 -24.52 -18.24 -25.00
N VAL A 67 -23.66 -18.60 -25.96
CA VAL A 67 -22.95 -19.88 -25.94
C VAL A 67 -21.97 -19.95 -24.77
N TYR A 68 -21.24 -18.87 -24.52
CA TYR A 68 -20.38 -18.74 -23.33
C TYR A 68 -21.17 -18.95 -22.06
N ASP A 69 -22.30 -18.24 -21.88
CA ASP A 69 -23.14 -18.33 -20.65
C ASP A 69 -23.70 -19.75 -20.46
N GLU A 70 -24.19 -20.38 -21.54
CA GLU A 70 -24.68 -21.75 -21.53
C GLU A 70 -23.59 -22.72 -21.07
N ARG A 71 -22.38 -22.60 -21.62
CA ARG A 71 -21.28 -23.52 -21.32
C ARG A 71 -20.77 -23.36 -19.91
N LEU A 72 -20.51 -22.14 -19.43
CA LEU A 72 -20.04 -21.92 -18.07
C LEU A 72 -21.08 -22.37 -17.03
N SER A 73 -22.37 -22.16 -17.29
CA SER A 73 -23.44 -22.57 -16.35
C SER A 73 -23.51 -24.08 -16.14
N LEU A 74 -22.95 -24.89 -17.03
CA LEU A 74 -22.93 -26.35 -16.86
C LEU A 74 -22.02 -26.78 -15.70
N TRP A 75 -20.88 -26.10 -15.49
CA TRP A 75 -19.93 -26.48 -14.45
C TRP A 75 -19.73 -25.41 -13.35
N MET A 76 -20.30 -24.19 -13.54
CA MET A 76 -20.43 -23.15 -12.51
C MET A 76 -21.91 -22.82 -12.24
N PRO A 77 -22.75 -23.80 -11.88
CA PRO A 77 -24.16 -23.53 -11.68
C PRO A 77 -24.37 -22.51 -10.55
N ASP A 78 -25.29 -21.57 -10.76
CA ASP A 78 -25.64 -20.46 -9.84
C ASP A 78 -24.53 -19.41 -9.58
N ARG A 79 -23.36 -19.52 -10.25
CA ARG A 79 -22.22 -18.63 -10.08
C ARG A 79 -21.58 -18.19 -11.41
N CYS A 80 -22.28 -18.37 -12.52
CA CYS A 80 -21.82 -17.92 -13.83
C CYS A 80 -21.55 -16.41 -13.82
N PRO A 81 -20.47 -15.92 -14.47
CA PRO A 81 -20.15 -14.49 -14.53
C PRO A 81 -21.30 -13.68 -15.14
N THR A 82 -21.68 -12.60 -14.43
CA THR A 82 -22.74 -11.68 -14.88
C THR A 82 -22.28 -10.70 -15.95
N GLY A 83 -20.95 -10.49 -16.09
CA GLY A 83 -20.32 -9.64 -17.08
C GLY A 83 -18.93 -10.16 -17.44
N GLY A 84 -18.30 -9.56 -18.45
CA GLY A 84 -16.96 -9.98 -18.82
C GLY A 84 -16.26 -9.08 -19.82
N LEU A 85 -14.94 -9.35 -19.93
CA LEU A 85 -14.03 -8.74 -20.90
C LEU A 85 -13.73 -9.76 -21.99
N PHE A 86 -14.31 -9.56 -23.16
CA PHE A 86 -14.28 -10.49 -24.28
C PHE A 86 -13.33 -10.02 -25.39
N PHE A 87 -12.77 -10.96 -26.14
CA PHE A 87 -11.96 -10.71 -27.32
C PHE A 87 -12.00 -11.90 -28.30
N PRO A 88 -11.64 -11.69 -29.59
CA PRO A 88 -11.63 -12.76 -30.57
C PRO A 88 -10.63 -13.86 -30.22
N PHE A 89 -10.90 -15.09 -30.67
CA PHE A 89 -9.94 -16.19 -30.53
C PHE A 89 -8.78 -15.97 -31.51
N PRO A 90 -7.51 -15.90 -31.03
CA PRO A 90 -6.39 -15.55 -31.88
C PRO A 90 -5.89 -16.72 -32.73
N THR A 91 -5.68 -16.46 -34.02
CA THR A 91 -4.97 -17.36 -34.92
C THR A 91 -4.03 -16.58 -35.83
N ARG A 92 -3.01 -17.26 -36.41
CA ARG A 92 -2.07 -16.60 -37.32
C ARG A 92 -2.72 -16.11 -38.62
N ALA A 93 -3.81 -16.80 -39.02
CA ALA A 93 -4.55 -16.50 -40.24
C ALA A 93 -5.89 -15.77 -40.00
N LEU A 94 -6.05 -15.18 -38.81
CA LEU A 94 -7.28 -14.48 -38.42
C LEU A 94 -7.62 -13.34 -39.36
N ASP A 95 -8.87 -13.28 -39.77
CA ASP A 95 -9.45 -12.07 -40.33
C ASP A 95 -9.76 -11.10 -39.20
N VAL A 96 -8.79 -10.24 -38.84
CA VAL A 96 -8.84 -9.37 -37.67
C VAL A 96 -10.02 -8.40 -37.77
N ASP A 97 -10.34 -7.89 -38.95
CA ASP A 97 -11.43 -6.92 -39.13
C ASP A 97 -12.81 -7.57 -38.91
N GLU A 98 -13.03 -8.74 -39.48
CA GLU A 98 -14.29 -9.50 -39.31
C GLU A 98 -14.43 -10.02 -37.88
N ALA A 99 -13.36 -10.52 -37.25
CA ALA A 99 -13.36 -11.00 -35.91
C ALA A 99 -13.68 -9.88 -34.89
N ASN A 100 -13.06 -8.71 -35.05
CA ASN A 100 -13.37 -7.55 -34.19
C ASN A 100 -14.79 -7.02 -34.46
N ARG A 101 -15.33 -7.12 -35.66
CA ARG A 101 -16.72 -6.74 -35.95
C ARG A 101 -17.71 -7.67 -35.28
N HIS A 102 -17.46 -8.99 -35.29
CA HIS A 102 -18.27 -9.95 -34.59
C HIS A 102 -18.28 -9.67 -33.08
N LEU A 103 -17.10 -9.38 -32.50
CA LEU A 103 -17.01 -9.01 -31.09
C LEU A 103 -17.83 -7.76 -30.78
N ALA A 104 -17.73 -6.70 -31.59
CA ALA A 104 -18.49 -5.47 -31.39
C ALA A 104 -20.01 -5.73 -31.43
N GLU A 105 -20.48 -6.59 -32.36
CA GLU A 105 -21.88 -7.00 -32.43
C GLU A 105 -22.35 -7.76 -31.18
N GLU A 106 -21.49 -8.59 -30.58
CA GLU A 106 -21.83 -9.36 -29.38
C GLU A 106 -21.82 -8.52 -28.10
N ILE A 107 -20.78 -7.71 -27.88
CA ILE A 107 -20.72 -6.84 -26.68
C ILE A 107 -21.78 -5.74 -26.70
N GLY A 108 -22.18 -5.28 -27.88
CA GLY A 108 -23.25 -4.29 -28.00
C GLY A 108 -24.64 -4.78 -27.58
N LYS A 109 -24.81 -6.08 -27.34
CA LYS A 109 -26.10 -6.68 -26.89
C LYS A 109 -26.30 -6.63 -25.40
N ASP A 110 -25.22 -6.47 -24.62
CA ASP A 110 -25.23 -6.57 -23.16
C ASP A 110 -24.30 -5.51 -22.56
N PRO A 111 -24.80 -4.56 -21.74
CA PRO A 111 -23.98 -3.51 -21.15
C PRO A 111 -22.95 -4.01 -20.13
N GLU A 112 -23.07 -5.25 -19.64
CA GLU A 112 -22.09 -5.87 -18.77
C GLU A 112 -20.95 -6.57 -19.53
N SER A 113 -21.04 -6.62 -20.87
CA SER A 113 -20.03 -7.16 -21.75
C SER A 113 -19.16 -6.07 -22.35
N LEU A 114 -17.85 -6.14 -22.11
CA LEU A 114 -16.86 -5.23 -22.66
C LEU A 114 -15.92 -5.96 -23.62
N GLY A 115 -15.25 -5.25 -24.52
CA GLY A 115 -14.41 -5.84 -25.56
C GLY A 115 -12.98 -5.29 -25.60
N LEU A 116 -12.01 -6.20 -25.79
CA LEU A 116 -10.65 -5.87 -26.25
C LEU A 116 -10.52 -6.30 -27.71
N MET A 117 -10.28 -5.33 -28.58
CA MET A 117 -10.05 -5.67 -29.99
C MET A 117 -8.66 -6.30 -30.18
N ILE A 118 -8.54 -7.28 -31.05
CA ILE A 118 -7.22 -7.76 -31.49
C ILE A 118 -6.59 -6.70 -32.38
N VAL A 119 -5.33 -6.38 -32.08
CA VAL A 119 -4.49 -5.50 -32.87
C VAL A 119 -3.21 -6.20 -33.32
N THR A 120 -2.68 -5.78 -34.48
CA THR A 120 -1.45 -6.32 -35.05
C THR A 120 -0.46 -5.19 -35.34
N PRO A 121 0.85 -5.46 -35.40
CA PRO A 121 1.86 -4.42 -35.67
C PRO A 121 1.69 -3.65 -36.97
N ARG A 122 0.97 -4.21 -37.92
CA ARG A 122 0.85 -3.66 -39.32
C ARG A 122 -0.43 -2.84 -39.53
N GLN A 123 -1.29 -2.70 -38.51
CA GLN A 123 -2.53 -1.91 -38.62
C GLN A 123 -2.24 -0.40 -38.60
N ASP A 124 -3.13 0.35 -39.24
CA ASP A 124 -3.13 1.80 -39.25
C ASP A 124 -3.71 2.35 -37.93
N PRO A 125 -2.95 3.09 -37.09
CA PRO A 125 -3.39 3.59 -35.82
C PRO A 125 -4.67 4.44 -35.91
N GLU A 126 -4.81 5.30 -36.93
CA GLU A 126 -5.98 6.18 -37.06
C GLU A 126 -7.27 5.36 -37.27
N LYS A 127 -7.18 4.24 -38.00
CA LYS A 127 -8.33 3.34 -38.19
C LYS A 127 -8.67 2.56 -36.92
N VAL A 128 -7.66 2.17 -36.16
CA VAL A 128 -7.84 1.49 -34.87
C VAL A 128 -8.52 2.43 -33.88
N GLU A 129 -8.07 3.68 -33.78
CA GLU A 129 -8.65 4.70 -32.95
C GLU A 129 -10.12 4.97 -33.29
N ALA A 130 -10.42 5.23 -34.56
CA ALA A 130 -11.79 5.43 -35.01
C ALA A 130 -12.72 4.25 -34.70
N ARG A 131 -12.17 3.03 -34.71
CA ARG A 131 -12.93 1.82 -34.42
C ARG A 131 -13.20 1.69 -32.91
N ILE A 132 -12.23 2.01 -32.06
CA ILE A 132 -12.43 2.02 -30.60
C ILE A 132 -13.58 2.93 -30.23
N GLU A 133 -13.59 4.15 -30.77
CA GLU A 133 -14.64 5.14 -30.51
C GLU A 133 -16.02 4.67 -31.03
N ALA A 134 -16.06 4.08 -32.25
CA ALA A 134 -17.30 3.65 -32.89
C ALA A 134 -17.92 2.42 -32.22
N ASP A 135 -17.12 1.44 -31.83
CA ASP A 135 -17.55 0.11 -31.37
C ASP A 135 -17.50 -0.02 -29.84
N GLY A 136 -16.98 0.99 -29.10
CA GLY A 136 -16.93 1.02 -27.64
C GLY A 136 -15.94 0.05 -27.01
N PHE A 137 -14.85 -0.28 -27.72
CA PHE A 137 -13.81 -1.13 -27.13
C PHE A 137 -13.06 -0.41 -26.01
N VAL A 138 -12.71 -1.17 -24.94
CA VAL A 138 -12.00 -0.64 -23.78
C VAL A 138 -10.49 -0.90 -23.81
N GLY A 139 -9.98 -1.42 -24.93
CA GLY A 139 -8.56 -1.68 -25.10
C GLY A 139 -8.24 -2.73 -26.16
N PHE A 140 -7.05 -3.31 -26.02
CA PHE A 140 -6.44 -4.22 -26.96
C PHE A 140 -6.11 -5.58 -26.37
N LYS A 141 -6.30 -6.64 -27.15
CA LYS A 141 -5.65 -7.94 -26.94
C LYS A 141 -4.49 -8.08 -27.91
N VAL A 142 -3.29 -8.22 -27.39
CA VAL A 142 -2.07 -8.39 -28.17
C VAL A 142 -1.56 -9.82 -28.05
N TYR A 143 -1.09 -10.37 -29.16
CA TYR A 143 -0.75 -11.78 -29.22
C TYR A 143 0.52 -12.03 -30.06
N HIS A 144 1.41 -12.88 -29.52
CA HIS A 144 2.68 -13.22 -30.15
C HIS A 144 2.55 -13.83 -31.58
N LEU A 145 1.40 -14.44 -31.89
CA LEU A 145 1.15 -15.04 -33.22
C LEU A 145 1.29 -14.05 -34.39
N PHE A 146 1.18 -12.74 -34.11
CA PHE A 146 1.32 -11.67 -35.11
C PHE A 146 2.73 -11.11 -35.21
N ALA A 147 3.71 -11.68 -34.50
CA ALA A 147 5.12 -11.38 -34.65
C ALA A 147 5.63 -11.88 -36.05
N ASP A 148 6.54 -11.12 -36.65
CA ASP A 148 7.10 -11.45 -37.96
C ASP A 148 8.26 -12.46 -37.83
N ARG A 149 7.94 -13.67 -37.35
CA ARG A 149 8.89 -14.78 -37.22
C ARG A 149 8.19 -16.13 -37.35
N GLU A 150 8.95 -17.18 -37.62
CA GLU A 150 8.43 -18.53 -37.80
C GLU A 150 7.97 -19.12 -36.44
N ASP A 151 8.87 -19.20 -35.48
CA ASP A 151 8.54 -19.65 -34.11
C ASP A 151 8.25 -18.46 -33.22
N THR A 152 6.98 -18.13 -33.09
CA THR A 152 6.51 -16.98 -32.35
C THR A 152 6.54 -17.17 -30.82
N LEU A 153 6.80 -18.39 -30.30
CA LEU A 153 6.96 -18.64 -28.86
C LEU A 153 8.24 -18.02 -28.30
N PHE A 154 9.20 -17.64 -29.17
CA PHE A 154 10.43 -16.96 -28.81
C PHE A 154 10.42 -15.45 -29.16
N SER A 155 9.23 -14.87 -29.39
CA SER A 155 9.09 -13.42 -29.63
C SER A 155 9.23 -12.61 -28.35
N SER A 156 9.95 -11.49 -28.44
CA SER A 156 9.86 -10.44 -27.40
C SER A 156 8.58 -9.63 -27.59
N PRO A 157 8.05 -8.98 -26.55
CA PRO A 157 6.82 -8.19 -26.68
C PRO A 157 6.91 -7.06 -27.73
N GLU A 158 8.08 -6.48 -27.93
CA GLU A 158 8.33 -5.45 -28.95
C GLU A 158 8.04 -5.92 -30.38
N GLU A 159 8.11 -7.24 -30.64
CA GLU A 159 7.87 -7.79 -31.99
C GLU A 159 6.38 -7.84 -32.34
N TYR A 160 5.46 -7.75 -31.35
CA TYR A 160 4.04 -7.88 -31.63
C TYR A 160 3.16 -6.82 -30.92
N ILE A 161 3.75 -5.96 -30.07
CA ILE A 161 3.05 -4.81 -29.48
C ILE A 161 3.66 -3.54 -30.08
N PRO A 162 2.98 -2.88 -31.03
CA PRO A 162 3.50 -1.67 -31.65
C PRO A 162 3.46 -0.50 -30.63
N GLU A 163 4.40 0.45 -30.76
CA GLU A 163 4.48 1.63 -29.89
C GLU A 163 3.19 2.46 -29.90
N TRP A 164 2.57 2.63 -31.07
CA TRP A 164 1.33 3.39 -31.19
C TRP A 164 0.18 2.81 -30.34
N ALA A 165 0.19 1.49 -30.06
CA ALA A 165 -0.82 0.89 -29.17
C ALA A 165 -0.65 1.36 -27.71
N TRP A 166 0.58 1.57 -27.27
CA TRP A 166 0.85 2.16 -25.96
C TRP A 166 0.49 3.65 -25.91
N GLU A 167 0.86 4.39 -26.97
CA GLU A 167 0.53 5.83 -27.08
C GLU A 167 -0.99 6.06 -27.06
N LEU A 168 -1.74 5.24 -27.78
CA LEU A 168 -3.20 5.31 -27.82
C LEU A 168 -3.81 4.88 -26.47
N ALA A 169 -3.28 3.82 -25.85
CA ALA A 169 -3.73 3.40 -24.53
C ALA A 169 -3.45 4.46 -23.46
N GLU A 170 -2.31 5.15 -23.51
CA GLU A 170 -1.98 6.26 -22.63
C GLU A 170 -2.95 7.43 -22.77
N SER A 171 -3.20 7.86 -24.03
CA SER A 171 -4.03 9.04 -24.31
C SER A 171 -5.50 8.87 -23.91
N GLN A 172 -6.03 7.65 -24.00
CA GLN A 172 -7.44 7.33 -23.76
C GLN A 172 -7.67 6.47 -22.49
N GLY A 173 -6.61 6.12 -21.74
CA GLY A 173 -6.70 5.26 -20.55
C GLY A 173 -7.23 3.86 -20.87
N LEU A 174 -6.77 3.25 -21.99
CA LEU A 174 -7.21 1.93 -22.43
C LEU A 174 -6.43 0.80 -21.74
N SER A 175 -6.97 -0.41 -21.84
CA SER A 175 -6.33 -1.63 -21.36
C SER A 175 -5.58 -2.35 -22.46
N ILE A 176 -4.38 -2.86 -22.16
CA ILE A 176 -3.62 -3.77 -23.04
C ILE A 176 -3.54 -5.12 -22.34
N MET A 177 -4.13 -6.17 -22.90
CA MET A 177 -3.98 -7.52 -22.37
C MET A 177 -2.88 -8.26 -23.12
N LEU A 178 -1.82 -8.60 -22.42
CA LEU A 178 -0.62 -9.22 -22.96
C LEU A 178 -0.61 -10.73 -22.72
N HIS A 179 -0.65 -11.51 -23.80
CA HIS A 179 -0.24 -12.91 -23.76
C HIS A 179 1.27 -13.00 -23.99
N MET A 180 2.01 -13.05 -22.88
CA MET A 180 3.47 -13.11 -22.85
C MET A 180 3.97 -14.50 -23.28
N VAL A 181 5.13 -14.55 -23.92
CA VAL A 181 5.81 -15.78 -24.31
C VAL A 181 7.27 -15.77 -23.80
N LEU A 182 8.16 -16.53 -24.42
CA LEU A 182 9.49 -16.92 -24.00
C LEU A 182 9.48 -18.07 -22.96
N PRO A 183 10.51 -18.94 -22.97
CA PRO A 183 10.50 -20.18 -22.18
C PRO A 183 10.22 -20.01 -20.68
N ARG A 184 10.75 -18.94 -20.09
CA ARG A 184 10.61 -18.66 -18.67
C ARG A 184 9.66 -17.48 -18.38
N ALA A 185 8.85 -17.08 -19.36
CA ALA A 185 7.78 -16.08 -19.20
C ALA A 185 8.22 -14.82 -18.40
N LEU A 186 7.63 -14.54 -17.23
CA LEU A 186 7.99 -13.38 -16.39
C LEU A 186 9.40 -13.48 -15.77
N ALA A 187 10.01 -14.67 -15.67
CA ALA A 187 11.40 -14.79 -15.20
C ALA A 187 12.43 -14.35 -16.28
N GLU A 188 12.01 -14.14 -17.53
CA GLU A 188 12.88 -13.60 -18.57
C GLU A 188 13.13 -12.10 -18.38
N GLN A 189 14.39 -11.71 -18.35
CA GLN A 189 14.77 -10.30 -18.17
C GLN A 189 14.29 -9.40 -19.29
N VAL A 190 14.09 -9.92 -20.50
CA VAL A 190 13.56 -9.18 -21.64
C VAL A 190 12.14 -8.73 -21.33
N ASN A 191 11.27 -9.66 -20.90
CA ASN A 191 9.89 -9.36 -20.52
C ASN A 191 9.83 -8.37 -19.35
N GLN A 192 10.65 -8.59 -18.31
CA GLN A 192 10.68 -7.71 -17.12
C GLN A 192 11.04 -6.27 -17.48
N ARG A 193 12.10 -6.08 -18.29
CA ARG A 193 12.55 -4.74 -18.72
C ARG A 193 11.53 -4.06 -19.60
N TYR A 194 10.96 -4.80 -20.55
CA TYR A 194 9.93 -4.26 -21.44
C TYR A 194 8.70 -3.76 -20.65
N ILE A 195 8.15 -4.61 -19.78
CA ILE A 195 6.99 -4.26 -18.98
C ILE A 195 7.27 -3.03 -18.13
N ARG A 196 8.43 -3.01 -17.44
CA ARG A 196 8.80 -1.87 -16.59
C ARG A 196 8.94 -0.59 -17.41
N ASP A 197 9.71 -0.60 -18.50
CA ASP A 197 9.92 0.57 -19.36
C ASP A 197 8.60 1.13 -19.90
N ARG A 198 7.71 0.25 -20.37
CA ARG A 198 6.43 0.68 -20.94
C ARG A 198 5.46 1.20 -19.89
N CYS A 199 5.32 0.51 -18.76
CA CYS A 199 4.43 0.94 -17.69
C CYS A 199 4.89 2.24 -17.00
N GLU A 200 6.20 2.47 -16.91
CA GLU A 200 6.75 3.73 -16.40
C GLU A 200 6.59 4.89 -17.39
N ARG A 201 6.68 4.61 -18.71
CA ARG A 201 6.51 5.60 -19.77
C ARG A 201 5.05 5.96 -20.02
N TYR A 202 4.14 5.02 -19.85
CA TYR A 202 2.72 5.13 -20.14
C TYR A 202 1.86 4.81 -18.91
N PRO A 203 1.85 5.68 -17.90
CA PRO A 203 1.22 5.40 -16.59
C PRO A 203 -0.30 5.30 -16.63
N ASN A 204 -0.98 5.91 -17.62
CA ASN A 204 -2.43 5.83 -17.78
C ASN A 204 -2.89 4.58 -18.55
N ALA A 205 -1.99 3.97 -19.34
CA ALA A 205 -2.26 2.70 -20.00
C ALA A 205 -2.31 1.57 -18.96
N ARG A 206 -3.33 0.71 -19.02
CA ARG A 206 -3.54 -0.39 -18.06
C ARG A 206 -3.07 -1.69 -18.68
N LEU A 207 -2.03 -2.31 -18.11
CA LEU A 207 -1.50 -3.58 -18.61
C LEU A 207 -2.06 -4.76 -17.83
N ILE A 208 -2.76 -5.68 -18.49
CA ILE A 208 -3.23 -6.95 -17.91
C ILE A 208 -2.30 -8.07 -18.41
N LEU A 209 -1.61 -8.72 -17.50
CA LEU A 209 -0.75 -9.87 -17.80
C LEU A 209 -1.58 -11.16 -17.72
N ALA A 210 -1.89 -11.74 -18.87
CA ALA A 210 -2.71 -12.93 -18.99
C ALA A 210 -2.08 -14.15 -18.30
N HIS A 211 -2.94 -15.06 -17.79
CA HIS A 211 -2.56 -16.35 -17.19
C HIS A 211 -1.57 -16.18 -16.02
N ALA A 212 -1.84 -15.28 -15.08
CA ALA A 212 -0.95 -14.98 -13.95
C ALA A 212 0.49 -14.65 -14.41
N ALA A 213 0.62 -13.78 -15.45
CA ALA A 213 1.86 -13.48 -16.14
C ALA A 213 2.49 -14.73 -16.80
N ARG A 214 1.68 -15.56 -17.45
CA ARG A 214 2.00 -16.88 -17.98
C ARG A 214 2.53 -17.83 -16.87
N GLY A 215 1.85 -17.83 -15.74
CA GLY A 215 2.20 -18.62 -14.55
C GLY A 215 1.93 -20.12 -14.68
N PHE A 216 1.94 -20.69 -15.89
CA PHE A 216 1.81 -22.14 -16.13
C PHE A 216 2.95 -22.93 -15.46
N CYS A 217 4.13 -22.31 -15.30
CA CYS A 217 5.15 -22.71 -14.34
C CYS A 217 5.20 -21.64 -13.23
N GLY A 218 4.57 -21.90 -12.09
CA GLY A 218 4.42 -20.93 -10.99
C GLY A 218 5.75 -20.35 -10.51
N ARG A 219 6.82 -21.13 -10.57
CA ARG A 219 8.19 -20.68 -10.25
C ARG A 219 8.62 -19.47 -11.08
N HIS A 220 8.26 -19.38 -12.35
CA HIS A 220 8.61 -18.24 -13.20
C HIS A 220 7.95 -16.93 -12.71
N THR A 221 6.70 -17.01 -12.27
CA THR A 221 6.02 -15.88 -11.64
C THR A 221 6.67 -15.52 -10.31
N VAL A 222 6.98 -16.49 -9.45
CA VAL A 222 7.66 -16.26 -8.16
C VAL A 222 9.00 -15.55 -8.35
N GLU A 223 9.83 -15.99 -9.31
CA GLU A 223 11.13 -15.38 -9.59
C GLU A 223 11.01 -13.97 -10.19
N GLY A 224 10.05 -13.76 -11.08
CA GLY A 224 9.94 -12.54 -11.88
C GLY A 224 9.13 -11.42 -11.25
N ILE A 225 8.14 -11.72 -10.39
CA ILE A 225 7.13 -10.75 -9.93
C ILE A 225 7.73 -9.56 -9.18
N GLY A 226 8.84 -9.77 -8.47
CA GLY A 226 9.53 -8.70 -7.74
C GLY A 226 10.03 -7.57 -8.63
N SER A 227 10.32 -7.85 -9.92
CA SER A 227 10.76 -6.85 -10.89
C SER A 227 9.67 -5.83 -11.27
N LEU A 228 8.40 -6.19 -11.04
CA LEU A 228 7.24 -5.33 -11.36
C LEU A 228 6.74 -4.52 -10.15
N ARG A 229 7.35 -4.69 -8.99
CA ARG A 229 6.96 -3.97 -7.78
C ARG A 229 6.97 -2.47 -8.01
N GLY A 230 5.90 -1.81 -7.52
CA GLY A 230 5.72 -0.38 -7.62
C GLY A 230 5.15 0.10 -8.96
N LEU A 231 4.84 -0.76 -9.93
CA LEU A 231 4.08 -0.40 -11.12
C LEU A 231 2.58 -0.34 -10.77
N GLU A 232 1.98 0.82 -10.94
CA GLU A 232 0.59 1.07 -10.50
C GLU A 232 -0.45 0.67 -11.53
N ASN A 233 -0.05 0.51 -12.78
CA ASN A 233 -0.89 0.21 -13.94
C ASN A 233 -0.77 -1.25 -14.43
N VAL A 234 -0.22 -2.16 -13.61
CA VAL A 234 -0.10 -3.59 -13.92
C VAL A 234 -1.15 -4.39 -13.17
N TYR A 235 -1.83 -5.28 -13.89
CA TYR A 235 -2.88 -6.17 -13.43
C TYR A 235 -2.64 -7.59 -13.96
N PHE A 236 -3.36 -8.58 -13.42
CA PHE A 236 -3.20 -9.98 -13.76
C PHE A 236 -4.56 -10.66 -13.85
N ASP A 237 -4.68 -11.71 -14.66
CA ASP A 237 -5.83 -12.60 -14.61
C ASP A 237 -5.45 -14.03 -14.20
N THR A 238 -6.44 -14.81 -13.77
CA THR A 238 -6.24 -16.16 -13.25
C THR A 238 -6.32 -17.25 -14.33
N SER A 239 -6.67 -16.88 -15.55
CA SER A 239 -7.13 -17.78 -16.61
C SER A 239 -6.18 -18.97 -16.85
N ALA A 240 -6.72 -20.16 -16.93
CA ALA A 240 -6.05 -21.43 -17.23
C ALA A 240 -4.82 -21.79 -16.40
N THR A 241 -4.54 -21.07 -15.31
CA THR A 241 -3.40 -21.31 -14.43
C THR A 241 -3.80 -22.29 -13.31
N CYS A 242 -3.06 -23.40 -13.17
CA CYS A 242 -3.34 -24.46 -12.19
C CYS A 242 -2.31 -24.51 -11.04
N GLU A 243 -1.44 -23.52 -10.95
CA GLU A 243 -0.34 -23.47 -9.99
C GLU A 243 -0.61 -22.39 -8.92
N PRO A 244 -0.96 -22.78 -7.68
CA PRO A 244 -1.23 -21.82 -6.60
C PRO A 244 -0.10 -20.84 -6.34
N GLU A 245 1.16 -21.28 -6.51
CA GLU A 245 2.36 -20.46 -6.29
C GLU A 245 2.38 -19.18 -7.15
N ALA A 246 1.85 -19.24 -8.38
CA ALA A 246 1.76 -18.07 -9.26
C ALA A 246 0.82 -17.02 -8.67
N PHE A 247 -0.35 -17.42 -8.21
CA PHE A 247 -1.33 -16.54 -7.57
C PHE A 247 -0.79 -16.00 -6.24
N GLU A 248 -0.20 -16.85 -5.40
CA GLU A 248 0.40 -16.42 -4.13
C GLU A 248 1.48 -15.35 -4.32
N ALA A 249 2.32 -15.49 -5.36
CA ALA A 249 3.35 -14.51 -5.68
C ALA A 249 2.74 -13.15 -6.07
N ILE A 250 1.71 -13.15 -6.90
CA ILE A 250 0.97 -11.94 -7.30
C ILE A 250 0.28 -11.31 -6.07
N LEU A 251 -0.48 -12.09 -5.32
CA LEU A 251 -1.19 -11.63 -4.13
C LEU A 251 -0.24 -11.05 -3.07
N LYS A 252 0.97 -11.61 -2.93
CA LYS A 252 1.99 -11.11 -2.02
C LYS A 252 2.51 -9.72 -2.40
N VAL A 253 2.65 -9.43 -3.69
CA VAL A 253 3.26 -8.19 -4.18
C VAL A 253 2.23 -7.12 -4.49
N PHE A 254 1.11 -7.50 -5.09
CA PHE A 254 0.09 -6.59 -5.63
C PHE A 254 -1.24 -6.61 -4.86
N GLY A 255 -1.51 -7.64 -4.06
CA GLY A 255 -2.79 -7.80 -3.35
C GLY A 255 -3.94 -8.28 -4.24
N PRO A 256 -5.14 -8.50 -3.65
CA PRO A 256 -6.28 -9.06 -4.35
C PRO A 256 -6.90 -8.10 -5.37
N THR A 257 -6.75 -6.80 -5.20
CA THR A 257 -7.35 -5.77 -6.06
C THR A 257 -6.75 -5.71 -7.47
N ARG A 258 -5.66 -6.44 -7.72
CA ARG A 258 -4.95 -6.45 -9.03
C ARG A 258 -4.91 -7.83 -9.69
N LEU A 259 -5.48 -8.85 -9.09
CA LEU A 259 -5.67 -10.17 -9.67
C LEU A 259 -7.15 -10.35 -10.00
N PHE A 260 -7.48 -10.68 -11.25
CA PHE A 260 -8.85 -10.78 -11.72
C PHE A 260 -9.20 -12.20 -12.13
N PHE A 261 -10.39 -12.63 -11.82
CA PHE A 261 -10.90 -13.90 -12.33
C PHE A 261 -10.98 -13.85 -13.86
N GLY A 262 -10.48 -14.89 -14.53
CA GLY A 262 -10.60 -15.13 -15.96
C GLY A 262 -10.83 -16.59 -16.23
N ALA A 263 -11.86 -16.93 -17.03
CA ALA A 263 -12.17 -18.28 -17.37
C ALA A 263 -11.27 -18.85 -18.47
N ASP A 264 -10.75 -18.01 -19.37
CA ASP A 264 -10.08 -18.43 -20.61
C ASP A 264 -10.95 -19.39 -21.45
N PHE A 265 -12.24 -19.04 -21.51
CA PHE A 265 -13.17 -19.80 -22.37
C PHE A 265 -12.71 -19.73 -23.84
N CYS A 266 -12.55 -20.80 -24.57
CA CYS A 266 -12.96 -22.19 -24.35
C CYS A 266 -11.84 -23.13 -23.84
N VAL A 267 -10.67 -22.62 -23.51
CA VAL A 267 -9.53 -23.47 -23.06
C VAL A 267 -9.92 -24.24 -21.79
N THR A 268 -10.70 -23.65 -20.93
CA THR A 268 -11.17 -24.24 -19.67
C THR A 268 -12.22 -25.36 -19.85
N GLU A 269 -12.75 -25.53 -21.05
CA GLU A 269 -13.67 -26.63 -21.39
C GLU A 269 -12.95 -27.96 -21.63
N MET A 270 -11.62 -28.00 -21.63
CA MET A 270 -10.84 -29.24 -21.75
C MET A 270 -10.72 -29.98 -20.43
N ARG A 271 -10.77 -31.33 -20.45
CA ARG A 271 -10.31 -32.16 -19.32
C ARG A 271 -8.79 -32.22 -19.31
N SER A 272 -8.20 -31.35 -18.52
CA SER A 272 -6.77 -31.14 -18.56
C SER A 272 -6.29 -30.42 -17.29
N ARG A 273 -5.02 -30.58 -16.99
CA ARG A 273 -4.32 -29.79 -15.96
C ARG A 273 -2.94 -29.40 -16.46
N CYS A 274 -2.56 -28.16 -16.25
CA CYS A 274 -1.19 -27.72 -16.41
C CYS A 274 -0.39 -28.03 -15.15
N ILE A 275 0.77 -28.68 -15.30
CA ILE A 275 1.65 -29.02 -14.18
C ILE A 275 3.09 -28.53 -14.44
N ASN A 276 3.79 -28.20 -13.37
CA ASN A 276 5.22 -27.92 -13.42
C ASN A 276 6.03 -29.19 -13.68
N LEU A 277 6.96 -29.10 -14.62
CA LEU A 277 7.94 -30.15 -14.86
C LEU A 277 9.32 -29.53 -15.10
N ALA A 278 10.24 -29.76 -14.18
CA ALA A 278 11.57 -29.11 -14.18
C ALA A 278 11.47 -27.57 -14.21
N ASP A 279 12.04 -26.91 -15.19
CA ASP A 279 11.97 -25.45 -15.40
C ASP A 279 10.98 -25.08 -16.53
N GLY A 280 9.87 -25.77 -16.59
CA GLY A 280 8.82 -25.58 -17.57
C GLY A 280 7.49 -26.13 -17.11
N PHE A 281 6.57 -26.34 -18.04
CA PHE A 281 5.25 -26.90 -17.77
C PHE A 281 4.82 -27.89 -18.83
N LEU A 282 3.89 -28.74 -18.47
CA LEU A 282 3.27 -29.75 -19.36
C LEU A 282 1.76 -29.76 -19.14
N TRP A 283 1.01 -29.79 -20.24
CA TRP A 283 -0.42 -30.05 -20.20
C TRP A 283 -0.69 -31.54 -20.12
N LEU A 284 -1.34 -31.99 -19.06
CA LEU A 284 -1.82 -33.37 -18.89
C LEU A 284 -3.28 -33.40 -19.29
N ASP A 285 -3.54 -33.96 -20.45
CA ASP A 285 -4.87 -34.28 -20.96
C ASP A 285 -5.06 -35.81 -21.02
N GLU A 286 -6.29 -36.26 -21.35
CA GLU A 286 -6.63 -37.69 -21.44
C GLU A 286 -5.80 -38.46 -22.46
N ILE A 287 -5.12 -37.76 -23.38
CA ILE A 287 -4.28 -38.38 -24.42
C ILE A 287 -2.88 -38.57 -23.94
N ARG A 288 -2.32 -37.56 -23.23
CA ARG A 288 -0.95 -37.56 -22.73
C ARG A 288 -0.79 -38.33 -21.42
N ALA A 289 -1.88 -38.55 -20.67
CA ALA A 289 -1.88 -39.28 -19.40
C ALA A 289 -2.89 -40.41 -19.38
N ASP A 290 -2.46 -41.64 -19.09
CA ASP A 290 -3.35 -42.79 -18.93
C ASP A 290 -3.94 -42.85 -17.52
N TYR A 291 -4.99 -42.07 -17.26
CA TYR A 291 -5.70 -42.03 -15.98
C TYR A 291 -6.40 -43.35 -15.60
N ARG A 292 -6.64 -44.24 -16.56
CA ARG A 292 -7.29 -45.56 -16.30
C ARG A 292 -6.46 -46.45 -15.38
N ARG A 293 -5.17 -46.16 -15.22
CA ARG A 293 -4.26 -46.85 -14.31
C ARG A 293 -4.27 -46.28 -12.89
N SER A 294 -4.93 -45.16 -12.65
CA SER A 294 -5.08 -44.56 -11.34
C SER A 294 -6.44 -44.94 -10.75
N HIS A 295 -6.43 -45.36 -9.48
CA HIS A 295 -7.66 -45.64 -8.74
C HIS A 295 -8.35 -44.38 -8.20
N PHE A 296 -7.61 -43.24 -8.11
CA PHE A 296 -8.06 -42.03 -7.44
C PHE A 296 -7.98 -40.76 -8.33
N ALA A 297 -7.10 -40.78 -9.34
CA ALA A 297 -6.99 -39.64 -10.24
C ALA A 297 -8.02 -39.72 -11.35
N LYS A 298 -8.81 -38.66 -11.51
CA LYS A 298 -9.71 -38.44 -12.60
C LYS A 298 -9.47 -37.05 -13.18
N PRO A 299 -9.33 -36.93 -14.51
CA PRO A 299 -9.21 -35.62 -15.10
C PRO A 299 -10.51 -34.83 -14.91
N THR A 300 -10.43 -33.64 -14.42
CA THR A 300 -11.57 -32.70 -14.36
C THR A 300 -11.37 -31.55 -15.36
N LEU A 301 -12.35 -30.67 -15.45
CA LEU A 301 -12.25 -29.49 -16.32
C LEU A 301 -11.12 -28.57 -15.88
N LEU A 302 -10.37 -28.02 -16.83
CA LEU A 302 -9.28 -27.08 -16.56
C LEU A 302 -9.77 -25.84 -15.77
N GLY A 303 -11.00 -25.38 -16.04
CA GLY A 303 -11.61 -24.29 -15.26
C GLY A 303 -11.78 -24.64 -13.79
N ILE A 304 -12.18 -25.87 -13.45
CA ILE A 304 -12.27 -26.36 -12.08
C ILE A 304 -10.89 -26.46 -11.44
N GLU A 305 -9.88 -26.99 -12.15
CA GLU A 305 -8.49 -27.05 -11.66
C GLU A 305 -7.91 -25.67 -11.37
N SER A 306 -8.18 -24.69 -12.24
CA SER A 306 -7.74 -23.30 -12.04
C SER A 306 -8.41 -22.67 -10.81
N LEU A 307 -9.72 -22.88 -10.62
CA LEU A 307 -10.44 -22.39 -9.44
C LEU A 307 -9.97 -23.04 -8.14
N LEU A 308 -9.66 -24.34 -8.15
CA LEU A 308 -9.10 -25.04 -6.99
C LEU A 308 -7.71 -24.46 -6.62
N ALA A 309 -6.88 -24.18 -7.63
CA ALA A 309 -5.58 -23.57 -7.42
C ALA A 309 -5.71 -22.14 -6.85
N LEU A 310 -6.65 -21.34 -7.37
CA LEU A 310 -6.94 -20.00 -6.86
C LEU A 310 -7.43 -20.05 -5.41
N LYS A 311 -8.37 -20.95 -5.11
CA LYS A 311 -8.86 -21.15 -3.73
C LYS A 311 -7.72 -21.52 -2.78
N GLN A 312 -6.84 -22.44 -3.19
CA GLN A 312 -5.68 -22.83 -2.37
C GLN A 312 -4.77 -21.62 -2.10
N ALA A 313 -4.50 -20.80 -3.11
CA ALA A 313 -3.70 -19.57 -2.94
C ALA A 313 -4.37 -18.57 -1.98
N CYS A 314 -5.68 -18.36 -2.11
CA CYS A 314 -6.44 -17.50 -1.20
C CYS A 314 -6.38 -18.01 0.25
N LEU A 315 -6.55 -19.31 0.48
CA LEU A 315 -6.42 -19.92 1.81
C LEU A 315 -5.00 -19.76 2.38
N ASN A 316 -3.97 -20.05 1.58
CA ASN A 316 -2.56 -19.91 1.98
C ASN A 316 -2.18 -18.46 2.31
N ARG A 317 -2.89 -17.49 1.73
CA ARG A 317 -2.71 -16.06 1.96
C ARG A 317 -3.66 -15.48 3.02
N ASN A 318 -4.51 -16.31 3.62
CA ASN A 318 -5.55 -15.92 4.61
C ASN A 318 -6.44 -14.77 4.09
N LEU A 319 -6.85 -14.83 2.82
CA LEU A 319 -7.76 -13.85 2.25
C LEU A 319 -9.17 -14.06 2.80
N ASP A 320 -9.86 -12.97 3.09
CA ASP A 320 -11.26 -13.00 3.49
C ASP A 320 -12.22 -12.97 2.28
N GLN A 321 -13.51 -13.06 2.55
CA GLN A 321 -14.53 -13.07 1.50
C GLN A 321 -14.53 -11.77 0.67
N GLY A 322 -14.23 -10.63 1.30
CA GLY A 322 -14.12 -9.34 0.60
C GLY A 322 -12.94 -9.31 -0.38
N ASP A 323 -11.81 -9.94 -0.02
CA ASP A 323 -10.66 -10.09 -0.90
C ASP A 323 -10.97 -11.00 -2.09
N VAL A 324 -11.74 -12.07 -1.86
CA VAL A 324 -12.19 -12.97 -2.93
C VAL A 324 -13.14 -12.23 -3.88
N GLU A 325 -14.06 -11.42 -3.38
CA GLU A 325 -14.94 -10.57 -4.19
C GLU A 325 -14.17 -9.55 -5.04
N GLU A 326 -13.04 -9.05 -4.53
CA GLU A 326 -12.15 -8.20 -5.35
C GLU A 326 -11.60 -8.94 -6.57
N ILE A 327 -11.13 -10.17 -6.35
CA ILE A 327 -10.59 -11.01 -7.44
C ILE A 327 -11.67 -11.34 -8.46
N PHE A 328 -12.86 -11.74 -8.01
CA PHE A 328 -13.91 -12.21 -8.89
C PHE A 328 -14.72 -11.11 -9.58
N CYS A 329 -14.77 -9.89 -9.02
CA CYS A 329 -15.68 -8.88 -9.54
C CYS A 329 -15.16 -7.44 -9.39
N LEU A 330 -14.96 -6.99 -8.14
CA LEU A 330 -14.84 -5.56 -7.85
C LEU A 330 -13.58 -4.94 -8.42
N GLY A 331 -12.45 -5.67 -8.41
CA GLY A 331 -11.15 -5.19 -8.91
C GLY A 331 -11.19 -4.90 -10.41
N ALA A 332 -11.72 -5.83 -11.22
CA ALA A 332 -11.84 -5.67 -12.66
C ALA A 332 -12.80 -4.53 -13.01
N ARG A 333 -13.97 -4.46 -12.37
CA ARG A 333 -14.95 -3.40 -12.61
C ARG A 333 -14.40 -2.01 -12.29
N ARG A 334 -13.66 -1.87 -11.17
CA ARG A 334 -13.00 -0.59 -10.85
C ARG A 334 -11.92 -0.22 -11.86
N MET A 335 -11.08 -1.17 -12.24
CA MET A 335 -10.05 -0.93 -13.24
C MET A 335 -10.64 -0.47 -14.58
N LEU A 336 -11.77 -1.06 -14.98
CA LEU A 336 -12.48 -0.71 -16.22
C LEU A 336 -13.37 0.52 -16.10
N GLY A 337 -13.61 1.03 -14.90
CA GLY A 337 -14.46 2.20 -14.66
C GLY A 337 -15.95 1.93 -14.83
N ILE A 338 -16.40 0.68 -14.65
CA ILE A 338 -17.81 0.29 -14.77
C ILE A 338 -18.50 0.17 -13.40
N PRO A 339 -19.83 0.31 -13.33
CA PRO A 339 -20.56 0.26 -12.06
C PRO A 339 -20.31 -1.02 -11.28
N LEU A 340 -20.23 -0.90 -9.96
CA LEU A 340 -20.15 -2.04 -9.06
C LEU A 340 -21.53 -2.66 -8.83
N PRO A 341 -21.63 -3.99 -8.66
CA PRO A 341 -22.94 -4.68 -8.56
C PRO A 341 -23.65 -4.43 -7.23
N ARG A 342 -22.96 -3.88 -6.24
CA ARG A 342 -23.54 -3.54 -4.93
C ARG A 342 -23.06 -2.18 -4.45
N GLU A 343 -23.80 -1.58 -3.53
CA GLU A 343 -23.35 -0.38 -2.83
C GLU A 343 -22.12 -0.71 -1.97
N VAL A 344 -21.00 -0.05 -2.27
CA VAL A 344 -19.82 -0.05 -1.41
C VAL A 344 -20.10 0.90 -0.24
N PRO A 345 -19.72 0.57 1.00
CA PRO A 345 -19.95 1.46 2.13
C PRO A 345 -19.37 2.85 1.88
N ASP A 346 -20.19 3.89 1.97
CA ASP A 346 -19.74 5.28 1.91
C ASP A 346 -18.80 5.56 3.10
N VAL A 347 -17.55 5.90 2.83
CA VAL A 347 -16.53 6.15 3.86
C VAL A 347 -16.95 7.25 4.84
N GLN A 348 -17.70 8.26 4.37
CA GLN A 348 -18.20 9.32 5.21
C GLN A 348 -19.38 8.85 6.09
N GLN A 349 -20.20 7.93 5.59
CA GLN A 349 -21.26 7.31 6.38
C GLN A 349 -20.67 6.46 7.49
N VAL A 350 -19.67 5.62 7.20
CA VAL A 350 -18.94 4.82 8.20
C VAL A 350 -18.30 5.72 9.26
N TYR A 351 -17.73 6.86 8.86
CA TYR A 351 -17.16 7.81 9.82
C TYR A 351 -18.24 8.46 10.71
N ARG A 352 -19.38 8.84 10.14
CA ARG A 352 -20.52 9.36 10.94
C ARG A 352 -21.04 8.34 11.94
N GLU A 353 -21.08 7.05 11.57
CA GLU A 353 -21.44 5.96 12.48
C GLU A 353 -20.38 5.76 13.57
N ALA A 354 -19.10 5.71 13.19
CA ALA A 354 -17.98 5.56 14.12
C ALA A 354 -17.97 6.68 15.19
N ARG A 355 -18.34 7.91 14.85
CA ARG A 355 -18.47 9.02 15.82
C ARG A 355 -19.57 8.79 16.85
N LYS A 356 -20.58 7.98 16.55
CA LYS A 356 -21.63 7.59 17.53
C LYS A 356 -21.15 6.45 18.44
N LEU A 357 -20.29 5.58 17.93
CA LEU A 357 -19.79 4.41 18.67
C LEU A 357 -18.50 4.69 19.45
N MET A 358 -17.67 5.59 18.93
CA MET A 358 -16.35 5.92 19.49
C MET A 358 -16.20 7.45 19.60
N PRO A 359 -15.86 7.98 20.77
CA PRO A 359 -15.65 9.43 20.92
C PRO A 359 -14.63 9.96 19.90
N GLY A 360 -15.09 10.84 19.00
CA GLY A 360 -14.27 11.41 17.93
C GLY A 360 -14.05 10.54 16.71
N GLY A 361 -14.64 9.35 16.62
CA GLY A 361 -14.65 8.49 15.43
C GLY A 361 -13.32 7.77 15.11
N THR A 362 -12.20 8.28 15.62
CA THR A 362 -10.86 7.69 15.48
C THR A 362 -10.13 7.73 16.82
N GLN A 363 -9.14 6.86 17.00
CA GLN A 363 -8.37 6.81 18.26
C GLN A 363 -7.24 7.84 18.31
N LEU A 364 -6.90 8.49 17.20
CA LEU A 364 -5.82 9.47 17.11
C LEU A 364 -6.33 10.78 16.52
N LEU A 365 -6.20 11.87 17.28
CA LEU A 365 -6.67 13.20 16.88
C LEU A 365 -6.10 13.66 15.54
N SER A 366 -4.81 13.41 15.27
CA SER A 366 -4.14 13.79 14.02
C SER A 366 -4.64 13.05 12.78
N LYS A 367 -5.44 11.96 12.94
CA LYS A 367 -6.02 11.20 11.81
C LYS A 367 -7.47 11.57 11.52
N ARG A 368 -8.06 12.49 12.29
CA ARG A 368 -9.43 12.92 12.03
C ARG A 368 -9.55 13.61 10.67
N PRO A 369 -10.61 13.34 9.89
CA PRO A 369 -10.91 14.08 8.66
C PRO A 369 -10.89 15.60 8.83
N GLU A 370 -11.31 16.09 10.00
CA GLU A 370 -11.33 17.51 10.35
C GLU A 370 -9.94 18.17 10.39
N MET A 371 -8.87 17.38 10.47
CA MET A 371 -7.49 17.89 10.38
C MET A 371 -7.02 18.10 8.93
N PHE A 372 -7.77 17.62 7.94
CA PHE A 372 -7.43 17.65 6.53
C PHE A 372 -8.51 18.33 5.69
N ALA A 373 -9.61 17.63 5.42
CA ALA A 373 -10.78 18.13 4.72
C ALA A 373 -12.03 17.47 5.31
N PRO A 374 -12.75 18.15 6.23
CA PRO A 374 -13.95 17.60 6.85
C PRO A 374 -14.98 17.18 5.80
N ASP A 375 -15.67 16.06 6.05
CA ASP A 375 -16.67 15.43 5.17
C ASP A 375 -16.16 14.97 3.79
N GLN A 376 -14.86 15.09 3.50
CA GLN A 376 -14.25 14.71 2.21
C GLN A 376 -13.03 13.81 2.36
N TRP A 377 -12.26 13.95 3.44
CA TRP A 377 -11.09 13.10 3.70
C TRP A 377 -11.53 11.66 4.03
N PRO A 378 -10.94 10.61 3.36
CA PRO A 378 -11.26 9.21 3.67
C PRO A 378 -10.70 8.82 5.04
N ALA A 379 -11.60 8.53 6.00
CA ALA A 379 -11.21 8.20 7.37
C ALA A 379 -10.68 6.77 7.54
N TYR A 380 -11.07 5.86 6.64
CA TYR A 380 -10.81 4.43 6.76
C TYR A 380 -10.20 3.88 5.48
N TYR A 381 -9.18 3.08 5.65
CA TYR A 381 -8.55 2.34 4.56
C TYR A 381 -8.90 0.85 4.67
N ARG A 382 -8.87 0.18 3.55
CA ARG A 382 -8.96 -1.27 3.43
C ARG A 382 -7.57 -1.89 3.30
N GLU A 383 -6.72 -1.30 2.47
CA GLU A 383 -5.38 -1.81 2.18
C GLU A 383 -4.37 -0.65 2.14
N ALA A 384 -3.13 -0.92 2.60
CA ALA A 384 -2.02 0.00 2.45
C ALA A 384 -0.73 -0.78 2.15
N ARG A 385 -0.04 -0.45 1.07
CA ARG A 385 1.22 -1.08 0.63
C ARG A 385 2.20 -0.05 0.10
N GLY A 386 3.47 -0.17 0.46
CA GLY A 386 4.48 0.80 0.04
C GLY A 386 4.13 2.22 0.49
N CYS A 387 3.78 3.09 -0.45
CA CYS A 387 3.21 4.42 -0.19
C CYS A 387 1.77 4.58 -0.70
N GLU A 388 1.14 3.49 -1.18
CA GLU A 388 -0.25 3.49 -1.63
C GLU A 388 -1.22 3.14 -0.50
N VAL A 389 -2.41 3.75 -0.54
CA VAL A 389 -3.53 3.46 0.34
C VAL A 389 -4.79 3.26 -0.51
N ILE A 390 -5.54 2.21 -0.21
CA ILE A 390 -6.85 1.96 -0.81
C ILE A 390 -7.89 2.14 0.30
N ASP A 391 -8.82 3.05 0.13
CA ASP A 391 -9.90 3.26 1.09
C ASP A 391 -10.96 2.15 1.01
N ILE A 392 -11.96 2.19 1.89
CA ILE A 392 -13.02 1.19 1.92
C ILE A 392 -13.97 1.25 0.71
N GLU A 393 -13.94 2.34 -0.06
CA GLU A 393 -14.64 2.47 -1.34
C GLU A 393 -13.82 1.94 -2.51
N GLY A 394 -12.55 1.55 -2.25
CA GLY A 394 -11.61 1.06 -3.25
C GLY A 394 -10.90 2.15 -4.06
N ARG A 395 -11.02 3.42 -3.69
CA ARG A 395 -10.25 4.51 -4.30
C ARG A 395 -8.79 4.40 -3.87
N ARG A 396 -7.89 4.54 -4.84
CA ARG A 396 -6.43 4.47 -4.61
C ARG A 396 -5.86 5.86 -4.43
N PHE A 397 -4.92 5.95 -3.49
CA PHE A 397 -4.20 7.18 -3.19
C PHE A 397 -2.72 6.89 -2.98
N ILE A 398 -1.85 7.79 -3.43
CA ILE A 398 -0.47 7.85 -2.96
C ILE A 398 -0.45 8.73 -1.71
N ASP A 399 0.08 8.21 -0.59
CA ASP A 399 0.16 8.98 0.66
C ASP A 399 1.35 9.96 0.64
N MET A 400 1.12 11.16 0.14
CA MET A 400 2.04 12.30 0.18
C MET A 400 1.78 13.16 1.42
N SER A 401 1.43 12.54 2.57
CA SER A 401 1.11 13.21 3.82
C SER A 401 1.86 12.64 5.02
N LEU A 402 1.15 12.09 5.98
CA LEU A 402 1.71 11.77 7.30
C LEU A 402 2.27 10.33 7.42
N ASN A 403 2.02 9.46 6.45
CA ASN A 403 2.55 8.09 6.39
C ASN A 403 2.50 7.38 7.76
N GLY A 404 1.27 7.11 8.24
CA GLY A 404 1.05 6.49 9.55
C GLY A 404 1.50 7.34 10.75
N ILE A 405 1.57 8.66 10.59
CA ILE A 405 2.09 9.60 11.61
C ILE A 405 3.54 9.25 11.99
N LEU A 406 4.41 9.19 10.97
CA LEU A 406 5.84 8.89 11.09
C LEU A 406 6.16 7.45 11.51
N SER A 407 5.18 6.53 11.58
CA SER A 407 5.44 5.18 12.08
C SER A 407 5.92 4.18 11.02
N THR A 408 5.64 4.43 9.73
CA THR A 408 5.93 3.48 8.64
C THR A 408 7.14 3.95 7.81
N ILE A 409 8.32 3.97 8.42
CA ILE A 409 9.53 4.53 7.80
C ILE A 409 9.98 3.77 6.52
N LEU A 410 9.73 2.46 6.46
CA LEU A 410 10.03 1.62 5.30
C LEU A 410 8.89 1.63 4.26
N GLY A 411 7.74 2.21 4.61
CA GLY A 411 6.49 2.14 3.87
C GLY A 411 5.49 1.18 4.51
N PHE A 412 4.25 1.20 4.01
CA PHE A 412 3.18 0.34 4.48
C PHE A 412 3.45 -1.12 4.10
N SER A 413 3.03 -2.04 4.96
CA SER A 413 3.09 -3.50 4.69
C SER A 413 4.46 -3.97 4.19
N ASP A 414 5.56 -3.47 4.79
CA ASP A 414 6.91 -3.88 4.37
C ASP A 414 7.06 -5.41 4.46
N PRO A 415 7.48 -6.09 3.36
CA PRO A 415 7.44 -7.55 3.30
C PRO A 415 8.38 -8.24 4.28
N ASP A 416 9.53 -7.62 4.63
CA ASP A 416 10.48 -8.23 5.55
C ASP A 416 9.98 -8.12 6.99
N VAL A 417 9.39 -6.97 7.33
CA VAL A 417 8.77 -6.75 8.65
C VAL A 417 7.55 -7.65 8.80
N ASN A 418 6.66 -7.71 7.79
CA ASN A 418 5.49 -8.58 7.82
C ASN A 418 5.88 -10.06 7.95
N ALA A 419 6.90 -10.54 7.22
CA ALA A 419 7.36 -11.93 7.32
C ALA A 419 7.86 -12.27 8.73
N ALA A 420 8.59 -11.36 9.38
CA ALA A 420 9.06 -11.56 10.75
C ALA A 420 7.90 -11.61 11.75
N VAL A 421 6.91 -10.72 11.58
CA VAL A 421 5.71 -10.68 12.43
C VAL A 421 4.86 -11.93 12.24
N MET A 422 4.57 -12.34 11.01
CA MET A 422 3.80 -13.56 10.72
C MET A 422 4.50 -14.79 11.32
N ARG A 423 5.80 -14.88 11.16
CA ARG A 423 6.62 -15.95 11.79
C ARG A 423 6.45 -15.95 13.31
N ARG A 424 6.44 -14.78 13.96
CA ARG A 424 6.25 -14.67 15.42
C ARG A 424 4.85 -15.07 15.85
N VAL A 425 3.82 -14.68 15.08
CA VAL A 425 2.43 -15.08 15.34
C VAL A 425 2.27 -16.60 15.27
N GLU A 426 2.83 -17.26 14.24
CA GLU A 426 2.80 -18.72 14.08
C GLU A 426 3.50 -19.46 15.23
N LEU A 427 4.57 -18.90 15.77
CA LEU A 427 5.31 -19.47 16.92
C LEU A 427 4.68 -19.14 18.29
N GLY A 428 3.64 -18.34 18.30
CA GLY A 428 2.99 -17.81 19.52
C GLY A 428 3.49 -16.40 19.88
N SER A 429 2.58 -15.44 19.92
CA SER A 429 2.90 -14.04 20.22
C SER A 429 3.19 -13.79 21.70
N MET A 430 2.63 -14.60 22.60
CA MET A 430 2.77 -14.45 24.04
C MET A 430 2.71 -15.81 24.76
N SER A 431 3.51 -15.97 25.80
CA SER A 431 3.45 -17.13 26.69
C SER A 431 3.82 -16.74 28.13
N THR A 432 3.86 -17.72 29.04
CA THR A 432 4.41 -17.53 30.39
C THR A 432 5.92 -17.18 30.38
N LEU A 433 6.62 -17.59 29.31
CA LEU A 433 8.05 -17.33 29.10
C LEU A 433 8.23 -16.12 28.18
N GLN A 434 9.37 -15.44 28.31
CA GLN A 434 9.78 -14.34 27.43
C GLN A 434 10.30 -14.87 26.09
N THR A 435 10.24 -14.06 25.03
CA THR A 435 10.92 -14.39 23.77
C THR A 435 12.38 -13.92 23.79
N ALA A 436 13.26 -14.67 23.13
CA ALA A 436 14.65 -14.25 22.96
C ALA A 436 14.81 -13.01 22.06
N ASP A 437 13.79 -12.67 21.27
CA ASP A 437 13.77 -11.51 20.38
C ASP A 437 13.99 -10.21 21.15
N GLU A 438 13.50 -10.11 22.39
CA GLU A 438 13.73 -8.94 23.26
C GLU A 438 15.21 -8.74 23.58
N VAL A 439 15.92 -9.83 23.89
CA VAL A 439 17.37 -9.79 24.20
C VAL A 439 18.16 -9.42 22.96
N GLU A 440 17.76 -9.97 21.81
CA GLU A 440 18.41 -9.69 20.54
C GLU A 440 18.19 -8.23 20.10
N LEU A 441 16.96 -7.70 20.27
CA LEU A 441 16.65 -6.30 20.03
C LEU A 441 17.45 -5.38 20.96
N ALA A 442 17.52 -5.71 22.25
CA ALA A 442 18.33 -4.93 23.19
C ALA A 442 19.81 -4.88 22.73
N ARG A 443 20.41 -6.01 22.40
CA ARG A 443 21.81 -6.04 21.89
C ARG A 443 21.97 -5.18 20.61
N LEU A 444 21.01 -5.27 19.70
CA LEU A 444 21.06 -4.49 18.46
C LEU A 444 21.01 -2.98 18.73
N LEU A 445 20.06 -2.54 19.55
CA LEU A 445 19.88 -1.13 19.87
C LEU A 445 21.04 -0.54 20.68
N LEU A 446 21.52 -1.26 21.68
CA LEU A 446 22.70 -0.87 22.48
C LEU A 446 23.99 -0.86 21.64
N GLY A 447 24.11 -1.76 20.66
CA GLY A 447 25.24 -1.77 19.71
C GLY A 447 25.26 -0.53 18.80
N ILE A 448 24.08 0.04 18.47
CA ILE A 448 23.98 1.29 17.70
C ILE A 448 24.23 2.51 18.60
N HIS A 449 23.80 2.46 19.86
CA HIS A 449 23.87 3.56 20.83
C HIS A 449 24.87 3.23 21.94
N SER A 450 26.18 3.27 21.63
CA SER A 450 27.28 2.82 22.49
C SER A 450 27.42 3.56 23.83
N TRP A 451 26.75 4.69 24.00
CA TRP A 451 26.66 5.43 25.25
C TRP A 451 25.69 4.78 26.26
N SER A 452 24.78 3.91 25.78
CA SER A 452 23.77 3.25 26.61
C SER A 452 24.17 1.83 26.99
N ASP A 453 23.77 1.37 28.18
CA ASP A 453 24.11 0.06 28.74
C ASP A 453 22.90 -0.88 28.84
N GLN A 454 21.69 -0.31 28.97
CA GLN A 454 20.46 -1.06 29.24
C GLN A 454 19.31 -0.55 28.40
N ALA A 455 18.38 -1.46 28.08
CA ALA A 455 17.17 -1.18 27.34
C ALA A 455 15.93 -1.65 28.11
N ARG A 456 14.80 -0.94 27.94
CA ARG A 456 13.49 -1.36 28.41
C ARG A 456 12.47 -1.15 27.30
N PHE A 457 11.54 -2.10 27.12
CA PHE A 457 10.55 -2.06 26.06
C PHE A 457 9.15 -1.77 26.57
N THR A 458 8.39 -1.03 25.77
CA THR A 458 6.99 -0.67 25.96
C THR A 458 6.24 -0.83 24.66
N ARG A 459 4.98 -0.34 24.53
CA ARG A 459 4.22 -0.47 23.29
C ARG A 459 3.78 0.86 22.66
N ALA A 460 3.75 1.95 23.41
CA ALA A 460 3.32 3.26 22.90
C ALA A 460 4.28 4.37 23.34
N GLY A 461 4.43 5.41 22.50
CA GLY A 461 5.38 6.49 22.77
C GLY A 461 5.10 7.27 24.07
N GLY A 462 3.84 7.67 24.32
CA GLY A 462 3.48 8.37 25.56
C GLY A 462 3.73 7.54 26.81
N GLU A 463 3.45 6.23 26.73
CA GLU A 463 3.79 5.26 27.77
C GLU A 463 5.30 5.18 28.01
N SER A 464 6.09 5.11 26.93
CA SER A 464 7.55 5.10 27.01
C SER A 464 8.10 6.34 27.71
N MET A 465 7.54 7.52 27.38
CA MET A 465 7.93 8.77 28.02
C MET A 465 7.55 8.79 29.52
N ALA A 466 6.37 8.30 29.88
CA ALA A 466 5.96 8.18 31.27
C ALA A 466 6.90 7.26 32.08
N VAL A 467 7.35 6.16 31.47
CA VAL A 467 8.35 5.25 32.07
C VAL A 467 9.70 5.95 32.24
N ALA A 468 10.20 6.65 31.21
CA ALA A 468 11.47 7.36 31.27
C ALA A 468 11.46 8.45 32.37
N VAL A 469 10.37 9.22 32.45
CA VAL A 469 10.19 10.23 33.51
C VAL A 469 10.15 9.60 34.91
N ARG A 470 9.46 8.46 35.06
CA ARG A 470 9.43 7.74 36.34
C ARG A 470 10.81 7.21 36.73
N ILE A 471 11.61 6.70 35.79
CA ILE A 471 12.99 6.27 36.06
C ILE A 471 13.83 7.47 36.52
N ALA A 472 13.73 8.61 35.86
CA ALA A 472 14.47 9.82 36.22
C ALA A 472 14.08 10.34 37.63
N ARG A 473 12.78 10.36 37.94
CA ARG A 473 12.28 10.69 39.26
C ARG A 473 12.78 9.71 40.35
N ALA A 474 12.70 8.42 40.08
CA ALA A 474 13.16 7.38 41.00
C ALA A 474 14.68 7.48 41.26
N PHE A 475 15.45 7.79 40.23
CA PHE A 475 16.90 7.95 40.32
C PHE A 475 17.28 9.19 41.14
N THR A 476 16.65 10.33 40.89
CA THR A 476 17.04 11.62 41.49
C THR A 476 16.38 11.84 42.85
N GLY A 477 15.28 11.14 43.15
CA GLY A 477 14.44 11.41 44.33
C GLY A 477 13.73 12.77 44.26
N ARG A 478 13.55 13.33 43.06
CA ARG A 478 12.95 14.67 42.81
C ARG A 478 11.70 14.55 41.95
N ASP A 479 10.82 15.55 42.01
CA ASP A 479 9.48 15.46 41.40
C ASP A 479 9.37 16.27 40.07
N LYS A 480 10.02 17.45 39.98
CA LYS A 480 9.79 18.38 38.90
C LYS A 480 10.47 17.97 37.58
N ILE A 481 9.75 18.19 36.49
CA ILE A 481 10.23 17.98 35.09
C ILE A 481 10.27 19.32 34.40
N VAL A 482 11.35 19.58 33.69
CA VAL A 482 11.43 20.69 32.73
C VAL A 482 11.38 20.12 31.32
N LEU A 483 10.51 20.64 30.46
CA LEU A 483 10.34 20.09 29.13
C LEU A 483 10.37 21.11 28.00
N CYS A 484 10.73 20.62 26.81
CA CYS A 484 10.66 21.34 25.55
C CYS A 484 10.24 20.39 24.42
N GLY A 485 9.05 20.56 23.86
CA GLY A 485 8.53 19.73 22.79
C GLY A 485 7.21 19.03 23.15
N TYR A 486 6.80 18.07 22.30
CA TYR A 486 5.60 17.27 22.50
C TYR A 486 5.96 15.85 22.97
N HIS A 487 5.44 15.42 24.11
CA HIS A 487 5.83 14.17 24.73
C HIS A 487 4.65 13.24 25.11
N GLY A 488 3.54 13.35 24.43
CA GLY A 488 2.37 12.50 24.60
C GLY A 488 1.21 13.18 25.33
N TRP A 489 0.36 12.39 25.99
CA TRP A 489 -0.92 12.83 26.57
C TRP A 489 -1.05 12.49 28.08
N HIS A 490 -0.01 11.89 28.67
CA HIS A 490 -0.06 11.45 30.08
C HIS A 490 -0.08 12.65 31.04
N ASP A 491 -0.61 12.42 32.23
CA ASP A 491 -0.83 13.45 33.25
C ASP A 491 0.42 14.30 33.51
N TRP A 492 1.59 13.67 33.62
CA TRP A 492 2.86 14.36 33.86
C TRP A 492 3.20 15.42 32.81
N TYR A 493 2.78 15.21 31.58
CA TYR A 493 3.01 16.15 30.47
C TYR A 493 1.94 17.24 30.44
N LEU A 494 0.66 16.87 30.49
CA LEU A 494 -0.46 17.81 30.46
C LEU A 494 -0.53 18.65 31.74
N ALA A 495 0.10 18.24 32.84
CA ALA A 495 0.23 19.03 34.06
C ALA A 495 0.86 20.42 33.81
N ALA A 496 1.66 20.61 32.75
CA ALA A 496 2.17 21.91 32.37
C ALA A 496 1.06 22.95 32.09
N ASN A 497 -0.13 22.53 31.67
CA ASN A 497 -1.29 23.39 31.40
C ASN A 497 -2.21 23.58 32.62
N LEU A 498 -1.83 23.11 33.82
CA LEU A 498 -2.56 23.37 35.09
C LEU A 498 -2.20 24.70 35.75
N GLY A 499 -1.56 25.63 35.03
CA GLY A 499 -1.15 26.94 35.54
C GLY A 499 -2.31 27.78 36.09
N LYS A 500 -2.02 28.72 37.02
CA LYS A 500 -3.04 29.48 37.78
C LYS A 500 -3.89 30.41 36.93
N ASP A 501 -3.46 30.75 35.70
CA ASP A 501 -4.11 31.76 34.84
C ASP A 501 -4.69 31.19 33.53
N GLY A 502 -4.78 29.84 33.41
CA GLY A 502 -5.28 29.19 32.17
C GLY A 502 -4.37 29.42 30.97
N GLU A 503 -3.09 29.78 31.19
CA GLU A 503 -2.10 29.91 30.12
C GLU A 503 -1.85 28.54 29.48
N ASP A 504 -1.92 28.50 28.14
CA ASP A 504 -1.50 27.34 27.35
C ASP A 504 0.05 27.27 27.34
N ALA A 505 0.64 26.75 28.41
CA ALA A 505 2.10 26.61 28.56
C ALA A 505 2.69 25.65 27.50
N LEU A 506 1.87 24.75 26.96
CA LEU A 506 2.21 23.85 25.84
C LEU A 506 1.94 24.48 24.46
N GLY A 507 1.29 25.65 24.44
CA GLY A 507 1.07 26.42 23.22
C GLY A 507 2.39 26.78 22.55
N GLY A 508 2.52 26.43 21.25
CA GLY A 508 3.76 26.60 20.49
C GLY A 508 4.78 25.47 20.61
N HIS A 509 4.53 24.42 21.43
CA HIS A 509 5.35 23.19 21.46
C HIS A 509 4.94 22.20 20.35
N LEU A 510 3.65 22.11 20.05
CA LEU A 510 3.13 21.33 18.91
C LEU A 510 1.95 22.04 18.26
N LEU A 511 0.77 21.96 18.87
CA LEU A 511 -0.48 22.60 18.43
C LEU A 511 -1.23 23.14 19.64
N PRO A 512 -1.98 24.23 19.51
CA PRO A 512 -2.80 24.77 20.60
C PRO A 512 -3.96 23.83 20.95
N GLY A 513 -4.49 23.93 22.18
CA GLY A 513 -5.69 23.25 22.62
C GLY A 513 -5.44 21.92 23.31
N LEU A 514 -4.27 21.70 23.91
CA LEU A 514 -4.03 20.54 24.79
C LEU A 514 -4.67 20.78 26.17
N ASP A 515 -5.97 20.50 26.25
CA ASP A 515 -6.78 20.70 27.46
C ASP A 515 -6.38 19.70 28.57
N PRO A 516 -6.01 20.17 29.80
CA PRO A 516 -5.65 19.32 30.90
C PRO A 516 -6.87 18.75 31.68
N ALA A 517 -8.06 18.79 31.11
CA ALA A 517 -9.26 18.27 31.77
C ALA A 517 -9.07 16.80 32.22
N GLY A 518 -9.28 16.54 33.51
CA GLY A 518 -9.09 15.22 34.11
C GLY A 518 -7.68 14.97 34.67
N VAL A 519 -6.70 15.84 34.39
CA VAL A 519 -5.39 15.79 35.06
C VAL A 519 -5.53 16.24 36.53
N PRO A 520 -4.98 15.49 37.51
CA PRO A 520 -5.08 15.87 38.92
C PRO A 520 -4.49 17.26 39.20
N SER A 521 -5.27 18.14 39.84
CA SER A 521 -4.84 19.51 40.13
C SER A 521 -3.60 19.58 41.05
N GLY A 522 -3.35 18.53 41.85
CA GLY A 522 -2.17 18.41 42.67
C GLY A 522 -0.83 18.34 41.92
N LEU A 523 -0.85 18.12 40.59
CA LEU A 523 0.33 18.13 39.73
C LEU A 523 0.68 19.52 39.20
N ALA A 524 -0.08 20.55 39.55
CA ALA A 524 0.20 21.92 39.13
C ALA A 524 1.58 22.38 39.64
N GLY A 525 2.44 22.80 38.70
CA GLY A 525 3.81 23.23 39.01
C GLY A 525 4.86 22.12 39.07
N ASP A 526 4.46 20.84 38.81
CA ASP A 526 5.43 19.75 38.70
C ASP A 526 6.06 19.64 37.30
N THR A 527 5.46 20.28 36.32
CA THR A 527 5.97 20.32 34.94
C THR A 527 6.10 21.76 34.47
N LEU A 528 7.30 22.13 34.07
CA LEU A 528 7.69 23.47 33.67
C LEU A 528 8.15 23.44 32.20
N THR A 529 7.91 24.49 31.43
CA THR A 529 8.22 24.53 30.00
C THR A 529 9.23 25.62 29.68
N PHE A 530 10.12 25.35 28.71
CA PHE A 530 10.98 26.34 28.06
C PHE A 530 10.95 26.15 26.54
N ARG A 531 11.27 27.19 25.81
CA ARG A 531 11.26 27.15 24.34
C ARG A 531 12.58 26.65 23.76
N TYR A 532 12.50 25.96 22.61
CA TYR A 532 13.66 25.47 21.88
C TYR A 532 14.62 26.62 21.53
N ASN A 533 15.94 26.38 21.64
CA ASN A 533 17.01 27.35 21.49
C ASN A 533 17.02 28.53 22.53
N ARG A 534 16.36 28.36 23.70
CA ARG A 534 16.26 29.39 24.74
C ARG A 534 16.86 28.86 26.07
N LEU A 535 18.21 28.80 26.11
CA LEU A 535 18.96 28.44 27.34
C LEU A 535 18.72 29.41 28.49
N ASP A 536 18.47 30.70 28.19
CA ASP A 536 18.10 31.71 29.16
C ASP A 536 16.86 31.35 29.98
N GLN A 537 15.79 30.90 29.32
CA GLN A 537 14.58 30.46 29.99
C GLN A 537 14.83 29.22 30.87
N LEU A 538 15.67 28.30 30.40
CA LEU A 538 16.04 27.13 31.21
C LEU A 538 16.83 27.57 32.46
N ASP A 539 17.78 28.52 32.33
CA ASP A 539 18.53 29.01 33.47
C ASP A 539 17.64 29.68 34.53
N GLU A 540 16.64 30.47 34.10
CA GLU A 540 15.64 31.06 35.00
C GLU A 540 14.87 29.99 35.78
N ILE A 541 14.41 28.94 35.10
CA ILE A 541 13.69 27.81 35.74
C ILE A 541 14.60 27.10 36.75
N LEU A 542 15.82 26.76 36.37
CA LEU A 542 16.77 26.07 37.23
C LEU A 542 17.16 26.89 38.47
N ALA A 543 17.27 28.20 38.34
CA ALA A 543 17.52 29.12 39.42
C ALA A 543 16.34 29.25 40.41
N GLY A 544 15.11 29.18 39.87
CA GLY A 544 13.88 29.21 40.66
C GLY A 544 13.55 27.91 41.42
N HIS A 545 14.16 26.78 41.02
CA HIS A 545 13.88 25.46 41.56
C HIS A 545 15.14 24.66 41.93
N PRO A 546 15.99 25.16 42.80
CA PRO A 546 17.27 24.53 43.14
C PRO A 546 17.07 23.19 43.82
N GLY A 547 17.63 22.14 43.25
CA GLY A 547 17.55 20.76 43.79
C GLY A 547 16.21 20.05 43.61
N GLU A 548 15.24 20.63 42.87
CA GLU A 548 13.90 20.03 42.69
C GLU A 548 13.74 19.33 41.33
N ILE A 549 14.59 19.62 40.34
CA ILE A 549 14.45 19.14 38.96
C ILE A 549 14.97 17.70 38.85
N ALA A 550 14.09 16.77 38.47
CA ALA A 550 14.42 15.37 38.21
C ALA A 550 15.01 15.16 36.80
N ALA A 551 14.40 15.77 35.82
CA ALA A 551 14.83 15.63 34.43
C ALA A 551 14.54 16.87 33.58
N ILE A 552 15.38 17.06 32.54
CA ILE A 552 15.10 17.90 31.40
C ILE A 552 14.74 16.97 30.24
N VAL A 553 13.53 17.13 29.72
CA VAL A 553 12.92 16.27 28.68
C VAL A 553 12.75 17.09 27.41
N MET A 554 13.28 16.64 26.29
CA MET A 554 13.15 17.36 25.02
C MET A 554 13.35 16.47 23.79
N GLU A 555 12.84 16.92 22.64
CA GLU A 555 13.24 16.37 21.34
C GLU A 555 14.61 17.00 20.98
N PRO A 556 15.63 16.20 20.57
CA PRO A 556 16.95 16.77 20.21
C PRO A 556 16.85 17.69 18.99
N THR A 557 15.93 17.44 18.10
CA THR A 557 15.51 18.32 16.99
C THR A 557 14.15 17.86 16.46
N ARG A 558 13.42 18.76 15.83
CA ARG A 558 12.18 18.44 15.14
C ARG A 558 12.08 19.20 13.82
N PHE A 559 11.47 20.37 13.79
CA PHE A 559 11.32 21.20 12.59
C PHE A 559 12.51 22.15 12.41
N VAL A 560 13.03 22.66 13.52
CA VAL A 560 14.18 23.56 13.57
C VAL A 560 15.36 22.82 14.17
N GLY A 561 16.56 23.06 13.63
CA GLY A 561 17.80 22.53 14.18
C GLY A 561 18.23 23.24 15.49
N PRO A 562 19.05 22.57 16.31
CA PRO A 562 19.66 23.23 17.45
C PRO A 562 20.64 24.30 16.98
N GLU A 563 20.62 25.47 17.63
CA GLU A 563 21.69 26.45 17.48
C GLU A 563 23.03 25.92 18.02
N PRO A 564 24.16 26.37 17.48
CA PRO A 564 25.47 25.94 17.98
C PRO A 564 25.59 26.11 19.50
N GLY A 565 25.95 25.04 20.20
CA GLY A 565 26.10 25.04 21.67
C GLY A 565 24.80 24.84 22.46
N PHE A 566 23.64 24.74 21.81
CA PHE A 566 22.35 24.58 22.52
C PHE A 566 22.25 23.24 23.24
N LEU A 567 22.45 22.13 22.53
CA LEU A 567 22.32 20.77 23.13
C LEU A 567 23.45 20.51 24.14
N GLU A 568 24.66 20.95 23.86
CA GLU A 568 25.78 20.90 24.80
C GLU A 568 25.47 21.70 26.07
N GLY A 569 24.90 22.91 25.90
CA GLY A 569 24.46 23.76 27.00
C GLY A 569 23.35 23.14 27.84
N ILE A 570 22.43 22.33 27.24
CA ILE A 570 21.44 21.54 27.99
C ILE A 570 22.15 20.47 28.80
N ARG A 571 23.08 19.71 28.20
CA ARG A 571 23.83 18.66 28.90
C ARG A 571 24.59 19.21 30.09
N GLU A 572 25.33 20.28 29.89
CA GLU A 572 26.07 20.98 30.96
C GLU A 572 25.16 21.38 32.15
N ARG A 573 23.96 21.86 31.86
CA ARG A 573 22.99 22.26 32.88
C ARG A 573 22.44 21.06 33.64
N CYS A 574 22.14 19.98 32.93
CA CYS A 574 21.75 18.71 33.59
C CYS A 574 22.82 18.24 34.59
N ASP A 575 24.07 18.20 34.14
CA ASP A 575 25.19 17.76 34.97
C ASP A 575 25.40 18.69 36.19
N ARG A 576 25.33 20.00 35.98
CA ARG A 576 25.50 21.02 37.05
C ARG A 576 24.43 20.88 38.14
N VAL A 577 23.17 20.63 37.79
CA VAL A 577 22.07 20.53 38.78
C VAL A 577 21.76 19.10 39.23
N GLY A 578 22.40 18.09 38.60
CA GLY A 578 22.18 16.68 38.88
C GLY A 578 20.80 16.18 38.37
N ALA A 579 20.24 16.81 37.36
CA ALA A 579 19.05 16.34 36.67
C ALA A 579 19.43 15.36 35.56
N ARG A 580 18.50 14.50 35.14
CA ARG A 580 18.70 13.60 34.00
C ARG A 580 18.28 14.25 32.69
N LEU A 581 19.09 14.08 31.62
CA LEU A 581 18.72 14.47 30.27
C LEU A 581 17.99 13.31 29.60
N VAL A 582 16.75 13.58 29.16
CA VAL A 582 15.91 12.61 28.45
C VAL A 582 15.64 13.14 27.05
N PHE A 583 16.16 12.44 26.03
CA PHE A 583 15.84 12.75 24.64
C PHE A 583 14.66 11.94 24.17
N ASP A 584 13.63 12.64 23.69
CA ASP A 584 12.50 12.05 22.97
C ASP A 584 12.84 11.91 21.49
N GLU A 585 13.17 10.69 21.09
CA GLU A 585 13.50 10.30 19.71
C GLU A 585 12.31 9.67 18.97
N ILE A 586 11.10 9.70 19.55
CA ILE A 586 9.92 9.03 19.03
C ILE A 586 9.56 9.47 17.61
N SER A 587 9.70 10.78 17.32
CA SER A 587 9.35 11.35 16.00
C SER A 587 10.54 11.44 15.04
N ILE A 588 11.71 11.80 15.54
CA ILE A 588 12.89 12.11 14.71
C ILE A 588 13.89 10.95 14.62
N GLY A 589 13.92 10.07 15.60
CA GLY A 589 14.78 8.89 15.58
C GLY A 589 14.63 8.09 14.30
N TRP A 590 15.72 7.52 13.82
CA TRP A 590 15.83 6.72 12.58
C TRP A 590 15.71 7.50 11.28
N ARG A 591 15.35 8.79 11.32
CA ARG A 591 15.13 9.61 10.11
C ARG A 591 16.36 10.38 9.65
N LEU A 592 17.17 10.88 10.58
CA LEU A 592 18.39 11.66 10.25
C LEU A 592 19.62 10.78 10.03
N ASN A 593 19.67 9.67 10.72
CA ASN A 593 20.75 8.67 10.70
C ASN A 593 20.22 7.34 11.25
N LEU A 594 20.99 6.29 11.13
CA LEU A 594 20.70 5.03 11.80
C LEU A 594 20.80 5.22 13.32
N GLY A 595 19.70 5.10 14.03
CA GLY A 595 19.60 5.35 15.47
C GLY A 595 19.00 6.73 15.82
N GLY A 596 19.30 7.22 17.01
CA GLY A 596 18.81 8.50 17.50
C GLY A 596 19.43 9.69 16.79
N ALA A 597 18.65 10.76 16.59
CA ALA A 597 19.12 11.99 16.00
C ALA A 597 20.24 12.67 16.83
N HIS A 598 20.24 12.46 18.16
CA HIS A 598 21.27 12.97 19.06
C HIS A 598 22.68 12.50 18.68
N LEU A 599 22.83 11.31 18.08
CA LEU A 599 24.13 10.82 17.61
C LEU A 599 24.75 11.73 16.56
N ARG A 600 23.93 12.42 15.77
CA ARG A 600 24.41 13.39 14.76
C ARG A 600 24.94 14.67 15.39
N PHE A 601 24.46 15.02 16.56
CA PHE A 601 24.84 16.22 17.29
C PHE A 601 25.94 15.97 18.33
N GLY A 602 26.27 14.70 18.60
CA GLY A 602 27.35 14.32 19.51
C GLY A 602 27.06 14.59 21.00
N VAL A 603 25.79 14.72 21.38
CA VAL A 603 25.37 14.93 22.78
C VAL A 603 24.67 13.68 23.31
N GLU A 604 25.26 13.08 24.33
CA GLU A 604 24.76 11.84 24.96
C GLU A 604 23.75 12.15 26.08
N PRO A 605 22.51 11.62 26.01
CA PRO A 605 21.54 11.75 27.10
C PRO A 605 21.79 10.71 28.19
N ASP A 606 21.09 10.84 29.32
CA ASP A 606 20.98 9.76 30.33
C ASP A 606 19.96 8.72 29.90
N LEU A 607 18.89 9.14 29.20
CA LEU A 607 17.84 8.28 28.64
C LEU A 607 17.46 8.77 27.22
N ALA A 608 17.28 7.86 26.28
CA ALA A 608 16.67 8.15 24.99
C ALA A 608 15.47 7.24 24.74
N VAL A 609 14.39 7.80 24.20
CA VAL A 609 13.11 7.12 24.03
C VAL A 609 12.74 7.02 22.56
N PHE A 610 12.52 5.80 22.08
CA PHE A 610 12.18 5.50 20.69
C PHE A 610 10.80 4.84 20.59
N ALA A 611 10.09 5.07 19.49
CA ALA A 611 8.86 4.36 19.10
C ALA A 611 8.62 4.56 17.58
N LYS A 612 7.36 4.57 17.13
CA LYS A 612 6.94 4.87 15.74
C LYS A 612 7.77 4.11 14.69
N ALA A 613 8.77 4.77 14.11
CA ALA A 613 9.62 4.21 13.06
C ALA A 613 10.33 2.91 13.45
N LEU A 614 10.58 2.69 14.74
CA LEU A 614 11.24 1.51 15.27
C LEU A 614 10.53 0.20 14.87
N GLY A 615 9.20 0.20 14.89
CA GLY A 615 8.37 -0.97 14.59
C GLY A 615 7.76 -0.99 13.18
N ASN A 616 8.03 0.01 12.36
CA ASN A 616 7.41 0.18 11.04
C ASN A 616 5.89 -0.07 11.02
N GLY A 617 5.17 0.57 11.95
CA GLY A 617 3.71 0.45 12.09
C GLY A 617 3.26 -0.52 13.18
N PHE A 618 4.10 -1.44 13.63
CA PHE A 618 3.80 -2.33 14.75
C PHE A 618 4.11 -1.65 16.10
N PRO A 619 3.29 -1.91 17.14
CA PRO A 619 3.46 -1.27 18.45
C PRO A 619 4.73 -1.72 19.16
N ILE A 620 5.69 -0.83 19.30
CA ILE A 620 6.92 -1.01 20.09
C ILE A 620 7.48 0.34 20.49
N GLY A 621 7.92 0.45 21.75
CA GLY A 621 8.72 1.52 22.27
C GLY A 621 9.97 0.98 22.96
N ALA A 622 11.05 1.73 22.94
CA ALA A 622 12.30 1.41 23.61
C ALA A 622 12.81 2.61 24.39
N ILE A 623 13.24 2.37 25.62
CA ILE A 623 13.96 3.33 26.46
C ILE A 623 15.38 2.78 26.61
N LEU A 624 16.36 3.51 26.11
CA LEU A 624 17.78 3.20 26.25
C LEU A 624 18.37 4.15 27.29
N GLY A 625 19.30 3.66 28.09
CA GLY A 625 19.94 4.53 29.08
C GLY A 625 21.25 3.97 29.64
N ASN A 626 22.02 4.84 30.28
CA ASN A 626 23.18 4.43 31.02
C ASN A 626 22.76 3.58 32.23
N ARG A 627 23.63 2.67 32.65
CA ARG A 627 23.34 1.69 33.73
C ARG A 627 22.92 2.39 35.03
N GLU A 628 23.62 3.46 35.39
CA GLU A 628 23.40 4.19 36.63
C GLU A 628 21.92 4.66 36.73
N THR A 629 21.42 5.28 35.67
CA THR A 629 20.04 5.78 35.62
C THR A 629 19.00 4.65 35.50
N MET A 630 19.30 3.64 34.63
CA MET A 630 18.36 2.56 34.35
C MET A 630 18.14 1.61 35.54
N GLU A 631 19.12 1.40 36.42
CA GLU A 631 18.99 0.57 37.62
C GLU A 631 17.93 1.12 38.59
N ALA A 632 17.63 2.41 38.57
CA ALA A 632 16.54 2.98 39.36
C ALA A 632 15.16 2.40 38.98
N ALA A 633 15.00 1.83 37.83
CA ALA A 633 13.78 1.11 37.44
C ALA A 633 13.49 -0.10 38.33
N GLN A 634 14.50 -0.71 38.96
CA GLN A 634 14.35 -1.86 39.86
C GLN A 634 13.66 -1.47 41.17
N GLY A 635 13.85 -0.24 41.62
CA GLY A 635 13.22 0.32 42.80
C GLY A 635 11.79 0.84 42.63
N SER A 636 11.27 0.80 41.40
CA SER A 636 9.95 1.33 41.05
C SER A 636 9.09 0.25 40.39
N PHE A 637 7.78 0.21 40.73
CA PHE A 637 6.85 -0.70 40.06
C PHE A 637 6.56 -0.22 38.64
N ILE A 638 7.29 -0.76 37.69
CA ILE A 638 7.17 -0.50 36.26
C ILE A 638 6.97 -1.84 35.52
N SER A 639 5.72 -2.18 35.20
CA SER A 639 5.37 -3.49 34.60
C SER A 639 4.06 -3.40 33.84
N SER A 640 3.95 -4.14 32.73
CA SER A 640 2.72 -4.30 31.98
C SER A 640 2.71 -5.64 31.24
N THR A 641 1.53 -6.26 31.16
CA THR A 641 1.35 -7.58 30.56
C THR A 641 1.80 -7.60 29.08
N PHE A 642 1.32 -6.66 28.28
CA PHE A 642 1.61 -6.65 26.83
C PHE A 642 3.02 -6.17 26.47
N TRP A 643 3.82 -5.72 27.43
CA TRP A 643 5.24 -5.46 27.14
C TRP A 643 6.04 -6.73 26.89
N THR A 644 5.45 -7.89 27.16
CA THR A 644 6.07 -9.21 26.99
C THR A 644 5.62 -9.96 25.75
N GLU A 645 4.81 -9.33 24.88
CA GLU A 645 4.44 -9.93 23.59
C GLU A 645 5.60 -9.83 22.58
N GLY A 646 5.70 -10.78 21.68
CA GLY A 646 6.85 -10.94 20.78
C GLY A 646 6.73 -10.23 19.44
N ILE A 647 5.56 -9.71 19.05
CA ILE A 647 5.32 -9.10 17.71
C ILE A 647 6.13 -7.81 17.56
N GLY A 648 6.06 -6.93 18.59
CA GLY A 648 6.81 -5.67 18.57
C GLY A 648 8.32 -5.86 18.40
N PRO A 649 8.98 -6.69 19.24
CA PRO A 649 10.40 -7.02 19.09
C PRO A 649 10.76 -7.63 17.72
N ALA A 650 9.95 -8.55 17.20
CA ALA A 650 10.18 -9.17 15.89
C ALA A 650 10.12 -8.13 14.75
N ALA A 651 9.12 -7.25 14.80
CA ALA A 651 8.96 -6.15 13.84
C ALA A 651 10.16 -5.19 13.90
N ALA A 652 10.56 -4.77 15.10
CA ALA A 652 11.68 -3.85 15.32
C ALA A 652 13.01 -4.44 14.83
N LEU A 653 13.27 -5.71 15.11
CA LEU A 653 14.47 -6.41 14.62
C LEU A 653 14.54 -6.39 13.10
N ALA A 654 13.44 -6.75 12.42
CA ALA A 654 13.39 -6.77 10.96
C ALA A 654 13.55 -5.34 10.38
N CYS A 655 12.86 -4.36 10.98
CA CYS A 655 12.93 -2.97 10.55
C CYS A 655 14.34 -2.40 10.69
N VAL A 656 14.96 -2.50 11.84
CA VAL A 656 16.31 -1.96 12.09
C VAL A 656 17.37 -2.66 11.25
N ARG A 657 17.30 -3.99 11.08
CA ARG A 657 18.19 -4.74 10.20
C ARG A 657 18.10 -4.29 8.75
N LYS A 658 16.89 -4.05 8.27
CA LYS A 658 16.68 -3.52 6.91
C LYS A 658 17.27 -2.12 6.77
N MET A 659 17.12 -1.25 7.77
CA MET A 659 17.76 0.07 7.80
C MET A 659 19.30 0.00 7.85
N GLN A 660 19.89 -1.02 8.49
CA GLN A 660 21.35 -1.23 8.46
C GLN A 660 21.87 -1.66 7.08
N GLN A 661 21.05 -2.30 6.28
CA GLN A 661 21.40 -2.78 4.93
C GLN A 661 21.16 -1.71 3.84
N ASN A 662 20.43 -0.65 4.16
CA ASN A 662 20.03 0.37 3.21
C ASN A 662 20.20 1.78 3.82
N ASP A 663 20.61 2.75 3.01
CA ASP A 663 20.67 4.15 3.44
C ASP A 663 19.27 4.78 3.46
N VAL A 664 18.42 4.32 4.38
CA VAL A 664 17.07 4.86 4.55
C VAL A 664 17.08 6.35 4.87
N PRO A 665 17.89 6.88 5.84
CA PRO A 665 17.93 8.31 6.12
C PRO A 665 18.32 9.18 4.93
N GLY A 666 19.33 8.77 4.15
CA GLY A 666 19.74 9.47 2.93
C GLY A 666 18.64 9.49 1.88
N HIS A 667 17.93 8.37 1.71
CA HIS A 667 16.77 8.27 0.82
C HIS A 667 15.64 9.23 1.24
N LEU A 668 15.24 9.21 2.53
CA LEU A 668 14.19 10.09 3.04
C LEU A 668 14.51 11.55 2.79
N ARG A 669 15.77 11.95 3.06
CA ARG A 669 16.25 13.30 2.80
C ARG A 669 16.13 13.66 1.32
N GLY A 670 16.62 12.82 0.42
CA GLY A 670 16.59 13.07 -1.02
C GLY A 670 15.18 13.22 -1.58
N ILE A 671 14.22 12.41 -1.10
CA ILE A 671 12.80 12.53 -1.45
C ILE A 671 12.21 13.83 -0.90
N GLY A 672 12.44 14.14 0.37
CA GLY A 672 11.92 15.36 1.00
C GLY A 672 12.48 16.65 0.37
N GLU A 673 13.78 16.71 0.05
CA GLU A 673 14.41 17.85 -0.63
C GLU A 673 13.76 18.12 -1.99
N ARG A 674 13.48 17.08 -2.77
CA ARG A 674 12.78 17.20 -4.07
C ARG A 674 11.36 17.76 -3.90
N VAL A 675 10.63 17.29 -2.90
CA VAL A 675 9.26 17.77 -2.63
C VAL A 675 9.30 19.25 -2.20
N GLU A 676 10.15 19.62 -1.25
CA GLU A 676 10.29 21.02 -0.81
C GLU A 676 10.75 21.95 -1.94
N GLN A 677 11.67 21.50 -2.78
CA GLN A 677 12.10 22.27 -3.94
C GLN A 677 10.92 22.47 -4.91
N GLY A 678 10.19 21.40 -5.22
CA GLY A 678 9.02 21.48 -6.09
C GLY A 678 7.96 22.45 -5.53
N TRP A 679 7.66 22.41 -4.23
CA TRP A 679 6.74 23.36 -3.60
C TRP A 679 7.16 24.83 -3.83
N ARG A 680 8.45 25.14 -3.63
CA ARG A 680 8.99 26.50 -3.84
C ARG A 680 8.92 26.95 -5.30
N GLU A 681 9.22 26.04 -6.23
CA GLU A 681 9.16 26.31 -7.67
C GLU A 681 7.71 26.57 -8.13
N LEU A 682 6.76 25.74 -7.71
CA LEU A 682 5.34 25.89 -8.03
C LEU A 682 4.75 27.17 -7.38
N ALA A 683 5.08 27.45 -6.13
CA ALA A 683 4.68 28.67 -5.45
C ALA A 683 5.13 29.93 -6.21
N LYS A 684 6.39 29.92 -6.66
CA LYS A 684 6.93 31.00 -7.50
C LYS A 684 6.25 31.09 -8.86
N LYS A 685 5.98 29.95 -9.51
CA LYS A 685 5.31 29.89 -10.81
C LYS A 685 3.90 30.49 -10.77
N HIS A 686 3.16 30.24 -9.71
CA HIS A 686 1.77 30.66 -9.56
C HIS A 686 1.57 31.92 -8.70
N ASP A 687 2.67 32.59 -8.30
CA ASP A 687 2.67 33.79 -7.45
C ASP A 687 1.94 33.59 -6.10
N ILE A 688 2.16 32.44 -5.47
CA ILE A 688 1.61 32.09 -4.15
C ILE A 688 2.75 32.14 -3.12
N ARG A 689 2.53 32.83 -2.00
CA ARG A 689 3.52 32.87 -0.93
C ARG A 689 3.37 31.68 0.00
N ILE A 690 4.47 30.95 0.21
CA ILE A 690 4.54 29.81 1.11
C ILE A 690 5.76 29.92 2.03
N LEU A 691 5.67 29.19 3.15
CA LEU A 691 6.78 28.87 4.03
C LEU A 691 7.00 27.35 4.01
N THR A 692 8.26 26.95 4.06
CA THR A 692 8.67 25.54 4.22
C THR A 692 9.51 25.41 5.49
N PRO A 693 8.89 25.48 6.69
CA PRO A 693 9.62 25.56 7.96
C PRO A 693 10.13 24.20 8.46
N GLY A 694 9.77 23.10 7.77
CA GLY A 694 10.16 21.76 8.18
C GLY A 694 11.62 21.41 7.84
N ARG A 695 11.91 20.13 8.02
CA ARG A 695 13.12 19.46 7.52
C ARG A 695 12.73 18.55 6.36
N PRO A 696 13.61 18.25 5.42
CA PRO A 696 13.27 17.33 4.31
C PRO A 696 12.71 15.99 4.80
N GLU A 697 13.23 15.46 5.89
CA GLU A 697 12.76 14.20 6.49
C GLU A 697 11.38 14.32 7.17
N MET A 698 10.85 15.53 7.35
CA MET A 698 9.56 15.89 7.93
C MET A 698 9.12 17.24 7.34
N ALA A 699 8.90 17.27 6.02
CA ALA A 699 8.65 18.50 5.28
C ALA A 699 7.30 19.12 5.63
N LEU A 700 7.26 20.44 5.72
CA LEU A 700 6.06 21.22 5.98
C LEU A 700 5.88 22.29 4.92
N LEU A 701 4.64 22.49 4.49
CA LEU A 701 4.18 23.58 3.64
C LEU A 701 3.12 24.38 4.37
N ALA A 702 3.30 25.67 4.48
CA ALA A 702 2.33 26.60 5.03
C ALA A 702 2.13 27.77 4.06
N PHE A 703 0.87 28.15 3.80
CA PHE A 703 0.57 29.34 3.01
C PHE A 703 0.73 30.60 3.89
N GLU A 704 1.47 31.57 3.39
CA GLU A 704 1.66 32.87 4.06
C GLU A 704 0.48 33.80 3.70
N HIS A 705 -0.70 33.44 4.21
CA HIS A 705 -1.99 34.11 3.92
C HIS A 705 -2.90 34.06 5.16
N PRO A 706 -3.76 35.06 5.39
CA PRO A 706 -4.74 35.05 6.50
C PRO A 706 -5.64 33.81 6.49
N GLU A 707 -6.06 33.36 5.31
CA GLU A 707 -6.88 32.17 5.10
C GLU A 707 -6.07 30.89 4.80
N SER A 708 -4.89 30.75 5.43
CA SER A 708 -3.98 29.61 5.23
C SER A 708 -4.67 28.24 5.45
N ALA A 709 -5.57 28.16 6.42
CA ALA A 709 -6.35 26.92 6.67
C ALA A 709 -7.28 26.59 5.50
N ALA A 710 -7.99 27.56 4.94
CA ALA A 710 -8.86 27.37 3.78
C ALA A 710 -8.08 26.99 2.53
N LEU A 711 -6.94 27.64 2.26
CA LEU A 711 -6.05 27.29 1.15
C LEU A 711 -5.51 25.85 1.29
N THR A 712 -5.10 25.46 2.50
CA THR A 712 -4.64 24.09 2.75
C THR A 712 -5.79 23.08 2.54
N THR A 713 -7.01 23.41 2.97
CA THR A 713 -8.18 22.55 2.77
C THR A 713 -8.50 22.39 1.28
N LEU A 714 -8.52 23.50 0.53
CA LEU A 714 -8.77 23.47 -0.92
C LEU A 714 -7.68 22.65 -1.64
N MET A 715 -6.41 22.85 -1.29
CA MET A 715 -5.31 22.01 -1.81
C MET A 715 -5.56 20.52 -1.52
N THR A 716 -5.93 20.18 -0.30
CA THR A 716 -6.20 18.80 0.11
C THR A 716 -7.34 18.19 -0.72
N VAL A 717 -8.46 18.91 -0.87
CA VAL A 717 -9.64 18.45 -1.64
C VAL A 717 -9.27 18.22 -3.11
N GLU A 718 -8.54 19.13 -3.71
CA GLU A 718 -8.12 19.03 -5.11
C GLU A 718 -7.09 17.92 -5.33
N MET A 719 -6.21 17.66 -4.37
CA MET A 719 -5.26 16.54 -4.41
C MET A 719 -5.96 15.19 -4.23
N LEU A 720 -6.98 15.08 -3.37
CA LEU A 720 -7.80 13.88 -3.25
C LEU A 720 -8.47 13.48 -4.58
N LYS A 721 -8.97 14.45 -5.35
CA LYS A 721 -9.56 14.22 -6.67
C LYS A 721 -8.54 13.66 -7.68
N ARG A 722 -7.24 13.89 -7.44
CA ARG A 722 -6.11 13.46 -8.27
C ARG A 722 -5.39 12.21 -7.73
N GLY A 723 -5.98 11.54 -6.74
CA GLY A 723 -5.44 10.29 -6.19
C GLY A 723 -4.30 10.48 -5.18
N PHE A 724 -4.23 11.61 -4.49
CA PHE A 724 -3.20 11.85 -3.47
C PHE A 724 -3.81 12.16 -2.10
N LEU A 725 -3.34 11.46 -1.06
CA LEU A 725 -3.51 11.89 0.32
C LEU A 725 -2.45 12.96 0.59
N ALA A 726 -2.81 14.23 0.48
CA ALA A 726 -1.87 15.33 0.64
C ALA A 726 -2.47 16.44 1.52
N GLY A 727 -1.60 17.14 2.24
CA GLY A 727 -1.97 18.26 3.11
C GLY A 727 -0.76 19.17 3.31
N GLY A 728 -0.73 19.91 4.43
CA GLY A 728 0.39 20.82 4.74
C GLY A 728 1.67 20.13 5.24
N GLY A 729 1.71 18.81 5.38
CA GLY A 729 2.90 18.08 5.84
C GLY A 729 3.17 16.83 5.01
N PHE A 730 4.45 16.51 4.80
CA PHE A 730 4.89 15.30 4.13
C PHE A 730 6.01 14.62 4.92
N ASN A 731 5.80 13.36 5.27
CA ASN A 731 6.78 12.51 5.94
C ASN A 731 7.24 11.40 4.98
N PRO A 732 8.37 11.55 4.28
CA PRO A 732 8.83 10.55 3.34
C PRO A 732 9.06 9.18 4.00
N THR A 733 8.87 8.11 3.22
CA THR A 733 9.19 6.74 3.58
C THR A 733 10.16 6.14 2.55
N PHE A 734 10.77 5.01 2.88
CA PHE A 734 11.67 4.31 1.98
C PHE A 734 10.99 3.79 0.70
N SER A 735 9.65 3.67 0.72
CA SER A 735 8.86 3.26 -0.44
C SER A 735 8.55 4.39 -1.42
N HIS A 736 8.77 5.67 -1.04
CA HIS A 736 8.61 6.76 -1.99
C HIS A 736 9.75 6.75 -2.99
N GLU A 737 9.42 6.80 -4.27
CA GLU A 737 10.37 6.86 -5.37
C GLU A 737 10.29 8.22 -6.09
N PRO A 738 11.31 8.59 -6.89
CA PRO A 738 11.28 9.85 -7.65
C PRO A 738 10.04 10.03 -8.54
N ARG A 739 9.48 8.93 -9.08
CA ARG A 739 8.27 8.97 -9.91
C ARG A 739 7.03 9.41 -9.11
N HIS A 740 6.88 8.97 -7.85
CA HIS A 740 5.78 9.41 -6.99
C HIS A 740 5.86 10.90 -6.71
N VAL A 741 7.09 11.43 -6.54
CA VAL A 741 7.30 12.87 -6.39
C VAL A 741 6.98 13.61 -7.68
N ALA A 742 7.36 13.07 -8.85
CA ALA A 742 7.08 13.69 -10.15
C ALA A 742 5.58 13.80 -10.41
N SER A 743 4.83 12.69 -10.28
CA SER A 743 3.37 12.70 -10.46
C SER A 743 2.64 13.58 -9.43
N TYR A 744 3.12 13.58 -8.18
CA TYR A 744 2.59 14.48 -7.15
C TYR A 744 2.79 15.96 -7.52
N LEU A 745 3.97 16.35 -7.97
CA LEU A 745 4.26 17.74 -8.32
C LEU A 745 3.54 18.19 -9.59
N GLU A 746 3.32 17.30 -10.55
CA GLU A 746 2.50 17.56 -11.73
C GLU A 746 1.04 17.85 -11.33
N ALA A 747 0.44 16.98 -10.53
CA ALA A 747 -0.90 17.20 -9.98
C ALA A 747 -0.97 18.49 -9.14
N LEU A 748 0.06 18.77 -8.35
CA LEU A 748 0.13 19.96 -7.50
C LEU A 748 0.27 21.26 -8.32
N ASP A 749 0.91 21.21 -9.50
CA ASP A 749 1.00 22.35 -10.41
C ASP A 749 -0.39 22.83 -10.88
N GLU A 750 -1.25 21.89 -11.25
CA GLU A 750 -2.64 22.20 -11.59
C GLU A 750 -3.41 22.75 -10.37
N VAL A 751 -3.20 22.14 -9.20
CA VAL A 751 -3.84 22.59 -7.96
C VAL A 751 -3.39 24.00 -7.58
N PHE A 752 -2.09 24.34 -7.72
CA PHE A 752 -1.62 25.71 -7.50
C PHE A 752 -2.23 26.73 -8.47
N ALA A 753 -2.51 26.34 -9.72
CA ALA A 753 -3.25 27.18 -10.64
C ALA A 753 -4.69 27.47 -10.14
N ILE A 754 -5.36 26.44 -9.58
CA ILE A 754 -6.70 26.58 -8.96
C ILE A 754 -6.62 27.50 -7.73
N LEU A 755 -5.64 27.31 -6.84
CA LEU A 755 -5.42 28.16 -5.66
C LEU A 755 -5.19 29.62 -6.06
N ALA A 756 -4.35 29.86 -7.06
CA ALA A 756 -4.07 31.19 -7.57
C ALA A 756 -5.34 31.87 -8.17
N SER A 757 -6.21 31.08 -8.84
CA SER A 757 -7.50 31.58 -9.30
C SER A 757 -8.42 31.89 -8.12
N ALA A 758 -8.53 31.00 -7.13
CA ALA A 758 -9.36 31.20 -5.94
C ALA A 758 -8.96 32.47 -5.14
N LEU A 759 -7.64 32.71 -5.05
CA LEU A 759 -7.11 33.94 -4.45
C LEU A 759 -7.50 35.22 -5.22
N ARG A 760 -7.40 35.19 -6.56
CA ARG A 760 -7.78 36.34 -7.40
C ARG A 760 -9.29 36.63 -7.37
N ASP A 761 -10.09 35.58 -7.29
CA ASP A 761 -11.55 35.66 -7.31
C ASP A 761 -12.13 35.90 -5.90
N GLU A 762 -11.30 35.92 -4.86
CA GLU A 762 -11.67 35.99 -3.44
C GLU A 762 -12.73 34.92 -3.04
N ASP A 763 -12.62 33.71 -3.60
CA ASP A 763 -13.60 32.61 -3.46
C ASP A 763 -12.91 31.29 -3.05
N ILE A 764 -12.12 31.30 -1.99
CA ILE A 764 -11.41 30.11 -1.52
C ILE A 764 -12.40 29.12 -0.91
N GLU A 765 -13.24 29.57 0.04
CA GLU A 765 -14.19 28.72 0.75
C GLU A 765 -15.28 28.15 -0.16
N GLY A 766 -15.78 28.95 -1.12
CA GLY A 766 -16.79 28.49 -2.08
C GLY A 766 -16.31 27.30 -2.93
N ARG A 767 -15.00 27.22 -3.21
CA ARG A 767 -14.39 26.16 -4.02
C ARG A 767 -14.08 24.89 -3.23
N ILE A 768 -14.03 24.94 -1.89
CA ILE A 768 -13.78 23.76 -1.05
C ILE A 768 -14.94 22.75 -1.16
N GLY A 769 -16.17 23.24 -1.26
CA GLY A 769 -17.37 22.40 -1.28
C GLY A 769 -17.66 21.69 0.06
N GLY A 770 -17.09 22.16 1.16
CA GLY A 770 -17.23 21.61 2.51
C GLY A 770 -16.61 22.54 3.57
N PRO A 771 -16.59 22.12 4.84
CA PRO A 771 -15.97 22.91 5.91
C PRO A 771 -14.45 23.03 5.79
N VAL A 772 -13.92 24.14 6.31
CA VAL A 772 -12.47 24.33 6.44
C VAL A 772 -11.90 23.45 7.54
N LYS A 773 -10.68 22.95 7.34
CA LYS A 773 -9.97 22.14 8.32
C LYS A 773 -9.81 22.83 9.68
N HIS A 774 -9.71 22.03 10.73
CA HIS A 774 -9.38 22.52 12.06
C HIS A 774 -7.89 22.84 12.19
N THR A 775 -7.56 23.84 13.02
CA THR A 775 -6.19 24.30 13.25
C THR A 775 -5.61 23.93 14.61
N GLY A 776 -6.27 23.10 15.38
CA GLY A 776 -5.83 22.68 16.70
C GLY A 776 -6.43 21.36 17.15
N PHE A 777 -6.08 20.90 18.34
CA PHE A 777 -6.62 19.69 18.96
C PHE A 777 -7.90 19.92 19.74
N ALA A 778 -8.57 21.06 19.57
CA ALA A 778 -9.86 21.30 20.22
C ALA A 778 -10.82 20.13 19.94
N ARG A 779 -11.52 19.67 20.97
CA ARG A 779 -12.51 18.61 20.83
C ARG A 779 -13.65 19.09 19.97
N LEU A 780 -14.08 18.23 19.08
CA LEU A 780 -15.39 18.37 18.44
C LEU A 780 -16.43 17.96 19.48
N THR A 781 -17.18 18.93 19.98
CA THR A 781 -18.33 18.69 20.84
C THR A 781 -19.48 18.15 20.02
#